data_929a334af1642430b81c800e57b722db
#
_entry.id   929a334af1642430b81c800e57b722db
#
_cell.length_a   1.000
_cell.length_b   1.000
_cell.length_c   1.000
_cell.angle_alpha   90.00
_cell.angle_beta   90.00
_cell.angle_gamma   90.00
#
_symmetry.space_group_name_H-M   'P 1'
#
loop_
_entity.id
_entity.type
_entity.pdbx_description
1 polymer ?
#
loop_
_entity_poly.entity_id
_entity_poly.type
_entity_poly.pdbx_seq_one_letter_code
_entity_poly.pdbx_strand_id
1 'polypeptide(L)'
;MKPVNLRICQTILTLILGLFLSVGAYAQNITVKGHVKDALGGVIGASIVEKGNATNGTITDLDGNFSLNVPKGSTLVISFIGYKTQEVAAAPSIIVTLVEDSELLDEVVVVGYGRTKKDDLTGSVTAIKPDELSKGITNNAQDMLVGKVAGVDVITAGGTPGAGAQIRVRGGSSLNASNDPLIVIDGLTIDNETPKGMSNPLAMVNPNDIETFTVLKDASATAIYGSRASNGVIIITTKKGKSGSAPKVSYNGDMTISMVQKKYDVLDGDEFRDLINNMWGDKAGEVGMGKANTDWQDLIFRTAISHSHNVSVSGGLKNMPYRLSVGYNSSDGIVETSWMRRANVGLSLSPSFFDNHLNLKINAKYMYEKDRYADAGGAIGAALSMDPTQPVYFDADDERAPFFGGYFQHTQAPKDLNPEWKYTNNPNAPQNPLALLMLKETKAVANDFTGNFDVDYKVHGFEDLRLHASYGGQYTESKQDDITSKYAYSPNYYGWNGVTQTYKYSITANAYAQYVKEIGAHNFDIMVGGEESHFHRSGYDYGQGTDPYNGEPHDAKLREEQAWATHSSLVSYFGRLNYTLLNRYMLTATFRADGSSRFSDDNRWGYFPSVALAWKINEEAFMKKLTWWNEFKLRLGWGMTGQQDIKTDFGYETHYTSSDSFAQYPFGDTYYGTMRPSAYNPDLKWETTTTYNAGFDLGFLNNRITANIDGYYRETKDLLNSITIPVGMQFGSQLTKNIGSLKNYGVEFSINAKPIVTKDFTWDVSYNVAWNHNEITDLVDGEVGYYAWAGDKIGRGNNTLIQANTVGESTNSFFVYQQVYDENGKPIEGMYVDRDGNGRIDNGDRYFYKKPSADVIMGFTTKFLYKNWDLSMSFRASLGNYVYYDFLSNRAVVSQSGLYSNSALHNSTPEAVALGFTGVGAGNDNYLSDYFVRNASYLKCSNITLGYSFPALFKVAGHETCSGRAFVTTQNPFIISKYKGIDPEVASGIDSNPYPRPFSIQIGLSLNF
;
A
#
# COMPACT_ATOMS: atom_id res chain seq x y z
N MET A 1 -8.62 24.11 25.36
CA MET A 1 -8.44 23.04 26.36
C MET A 1 -7.14 23.22 27.13
N LYS A 2 -7.12 23.03 28.46
CA LYS A 2 -5.93 23.30 29.29
C LYS A 2 -4.83 22.27 29.03
N PRO A 3 -3.53 22.64 29.04
CA PRO A 3 -2.44 21.70 28.80
C PRO A 3 -2.33 20.68 29.95
N VAL A 4 -2.18 19.42 29.57
CA VAL A 4 -1.94 18.31 30.51
C VAL A 4 -0.54 18.40 31.07
N ASN A 5 -0.44 18.39 32.38
CA ASN A 5 0.76 18.68 33.15
C ASN A 5 1.85 17.59 33.01
N LEU A 6 3.03 18.01 32.60
CA LEU A 6 4.29 17.25 32.52
C LEU A 6 4.72 16.52 33.83
N ARG A 7 4.04 16.77 34.95
CA ARG A 7 4.35 16.18 36.26
C ARG A 7 3.90 14.73 36.44
N ILE A 8 2.94 14.25 35.63
CA ILE A 8 2.42 12.86 35.71
C ILE A 8 3.42 11.87 35.09
N CYS A 9 4.15 12.27 34.05
CA CYS A 9 5.15 11.40 33.39
C CYS A 9 6.39 11.16 34.26
N GLN A 10 6.78 12.13 35.10
CA GLN A 10 7.92 11.97 35.98
C GLN A 10 7.65 11.04 37.18
N THR A 11 6.42 10.99 37.68
CA THR A 11 6.06 10.13 38.83
C THR A 11 5.93 8.65 38.43
N ILE A 12 5.58 8.36 37.21
CA ILE A 12 5.48 6.99 36.68
C ILE A 12 6.87 6.40 36.39
N LEU A 13 7.83 7.22 35.95
CA LEU A 13 9.19 6.77 35.67
C LEU A 13 9.96 6.41 36.96
N THR A 14 9.68 7.07 38.06
CA THR A 14 10.34 6.82 39.38
C THR A 14 9.79 5.58 40.09
N LEU A 15 8.55 5.18 39.84
CA LEU A 15 7.94 3.97 40.39
C LEU A 15 8.42 2.67 39.72
N ILE A 16 8.86 2.75 38.49
CA ILE A 16 9.36 1.59 37.71
C ILE A 16 10.81 1.23 38.14
N LEU A 17 11.59 2.19 38.61
CA LEU A 17 12.99 1.97 38.98
C LEU A 17 13.18 1.35 40.36
N GLY A 18 12.14 1.32 41.20
CA GLY A 18 12.22 0.89 42.63
C GLY A 18 12.03 -0.61 42.88
N LEU A 19 11.71 -1.44 41.84
CA LEU A 19 11.30 -2.84 42.04
C LEU A 19 12.40 -3.90 41.79
N PHE A 20 13.64 -3.53 41.60
CA PHE A 20 14.71 -4.42 41.13
C PHE A 20 15.81 -4.73 42.16
N LEU A 21 15.52 -4.90 43.42
CA LEU A 21 16.54 -5.40 44.37
C LEU A 21 15.95 -6.33 45.43
N SER A 22 16.10 -7.66 45.27
CA SER A 22 16.37 -8.58 46.40
C SER A 22 16.55 -10.05 45.98
N VAL A 23 17.68 -10.57 46.36
CA VAL A 23 18.15 -11.73 47.12
C VAL A 23 18.40 -13.05 46.37
N GLY A 24 19.67 -13.49 46.45
CA GLY A 24 20.21 -14.78 46.00
C GLY A 24 20.35 -15.82 47.14
N ALA A 25 20.22 -17.06 46.78
CA ALA A 25 20.58 -18.22 47.57
C ALA A 25 21.60 -19.08 46.81
N TYR A 26 22.66 -19.54 47.46
CA TYR A 26 23.75 -20.34 46.87
C TYR A 26 23.43 -21.84 46.84
N ALA A 27 23.43 -22.45 45.68
CA ALA A 27 23.50 -23.94 45.49
C ALA A 27 24.90 -24.30 44.96
N GLN A 28 25.41 -25.51 45.32
CA GLN A 28 26.68 -26.02 44.76
C GLN A 28 26.51 -26.26 43.26
N ASN A 29 27.29 -25.56 42.44
CA ASN A 29 27.22 -25.65 40.95
C ASN A 29 28.24 -26.67 40.43
N ILE A 30 27.88 -27.36 39.37
CA ILE A 30 28.78 -28.19 38.55
C ILE A 30 28.92 -27.57 37.17
N THR A 31 30.11 -27.63 36.58
CA THR A 31 30.32 -27.26 35.20
C THR A 31 30.07 -28.46 34.30
N VAL A 32 28.99 -28.40 33.49
CA VAL A 32 28.67 -29.37 32.47
C VAL A 32 29.38 -29.02 31.18
N LYS A 33 30.24 -29.92 30.68
CA LYS A 33 30.78 -29.80 29.31
C LYS A 33 30.05 -30.82 28.43
N GLY A 34 29.55 -30.38 27.26
CA GLY A 34 28.80 -31.29 26.40
C GLY A 34 29.08 -31.04 24.92
N HIS A 35 28.68 -32.05 24.14
CA HIS A 35 28.71 -31.99 22.68
C HIS A 35 27.33 -32.32 22.13
N VAL A 36 26.76 -31.44 21.38
CA VAL A 36 25.47 -31.61 20.67
C VAL A 36 25.74 -31.92 19.21
N LYS A 37 25.25 -33.04 18.73
CA LYS A 37 25.42 -33.47 17.32
C LYS A 37 24.11 -33.95 16.71
N ASP A 38 24.08 -34.05 15.41
CA ASP A 38 23.06 -34.71 14.62
C ASP A 38 23.66 -35.82 13.72
N ALA A 39 22.93 -36.25 12.70
CA ALA A 39 23.43 -37.27 11.74
C ALA A 39 24.53 -36.73 10.80
N LEU A 40 24.71 -35.38 10.71
CA LEU A 40 25.68 -34.71 9.83
C LEU A 40 26.92 -34.21 10.58
N GLY A 41 26.89 -34.17 11.92
CA GLY A 41 28.00 -33.71 12.77
C GLY A 41 27.60 -32.88 13.95
N GLY A 42 28.53 -32.03 14.45
CA GLY A 42 28.23 -31.07 15.55
C GLY A 42 27.19 -30.03 15.16
N VAL A 43 26.16 -29.81 16.00
CA VAL A 43 25.11 -28.79 15.76
C VAL A 43 25.56 -27.49 16.39
N ILE A 44 25.83 -26.51 15.54
CA ILE A 44 26.20 -25.13 15.92
C ILE A 44 24.98 -24.31 16.35
N GLY A 45 25.08 -23.55 17.44
CA GLY A 45 24.02 -22.64 17.89
C GLY A 45 22.83 -23.33 18.56
N ALA A 46 22.92 -24.62 18.90
CA ALA A 46 21.91 -25.26 19.71
C ALA A 46 21.83 -24.60 21.09
N SER A 47 20.62 -24.28 21.55
CA SER A 47 20.37 -23.65 22.85
C SER A 47 20.34 -24.70 23.95
N ILE A 48 21.13 -24.52 25.01
CA ILE A 48 21.16 -25.33 26.21
C ILE A 48 20.79 -24.46 27.41
N VAL A 49 19.65 -24.77 28.05
CA VAL A 49 19.11 -23.98 29.17
C VAL A 49 18.82 -24.86 30.36
N GLU A 50 19.07 -24.41 31.56
CA GLU A 50 18.67 -25.08 32.78
C GLU A 50 17.15 -25.11 32.94
N LYS A 51 16.56 -26.28 33.13
CA LYS A 51 15.10 -26.43 33.31
C LYS A 51 14.63 -25.68 34.56
N GLY A 52 13.69 -24.74 34.35
CA GLY A 52 13.16 -23.90 35.41
C GLY A 52 13.97 -22.61 35.67
N ASN A 53 15.09 -22.41 34.98
CA ASN A 53 15.90 -21.19 35.09
C ASN A 53 16.36 -20.76 33.68
N ALA A 54 15.46 -20.09 32.97
CA ALA A 54 15.68 -19.67 31.57
C ALA A 54 16.82 -18.64 31.38
N THR A 55 17.32 -18.06 32.47
CA THR A 55 18.44 -17.10 32.42
C THR A 55 19.80 -17.79 32.49
N ASN A 56 19.86 -19.08 32.91
CA ASN A 56 21.06 -19.87 32.93
C ASN A 56 21.12 -20.79 31.72
N GLY A 57 21.76 -20.34 30.66
CA GLY A 57 21.87 -21.06 29.40
C GLY A 57 23.12 -20.68 28.62
N THR A 58 23.42 -21.50 27.62
CA THR A 58 24.51 -21.31 26.67
C THR A 58 24.08 -21.81 25.27
N ILE A 59 24.91 -21.57 24.27
CA ILE A 59 24.74 -22.14 22.93
C ILE A 59 25.98 -22.96 22.56
N THR A 60 25.83 -23.91 21.65
CA THR A 60 26.96 -24.69 21.12
C THR A 60 27.83 -23.86 20.18
N ASP A 61 29.13 -24.14 20.23
CA ASP A 61 30.15 -23.57 19.33
C ASP A 61 30.11 -24.19 17.91
N LEU A 62 31.08 -23.81 17.06
CA LEU A 62 31.21 -24.28 15.67
C LEU A 62 31.31 -25.81 15.53
N ASP A 63 31.83 -26.49 16.56
CA ASP A 63 32.01 -27.93 16.60
C ASP A 63 30.90 -28.65 17.39
N GLY A 64 29.86 -27.93 17.83
CA GLY A 64 28.76 -28.47 18.62
C GLY A 64 29.06 -28.62 20.12
N ASN A 65 30.17 -28.05 20.64
CA ASN A 65 30.51 -28.15 22.06
C ASN A 65 29.88 -27.00 22.85
N PHE A 66 29.58 -27.24 24.12
CA PHE A 66 29.12 -26.23 25.06
C PHE A 66 29.70 -26.43 26.46
N SER A 67 29.65 -25.38 27.24
CA SER A 67 29.98 -25.43 28.70
C SER A 67 28.96 -24.57 29.43
N LEU A 68 28.30 -25.17 30.44
CA LEU A 68 27.29 -24.46 31.26
C LEU A 68 27.48 -24.84 32.75
N ASN A 69 27.41 -23.83 33.61
CA ASN A 69 27.51 -24.01 35.04
C ASN A 69 26.09 -24.03 35.63
N VAL A 70 25.71 -25.18 36.25
CA VAL A 70 24.37 -25.41 36.78
C VAL A 70 24.43 -26.03 38.18
N PRO A 71 23.39 -25.87 39.02
CA PRO A 71 23.26 -26.59 40.27
C PRO A 71 23.33 -28.12 40.08
N LYS A 72 23.99 -28.82 41.00
CA LYS A 72 24.07 -30.27 40.93
C LYS A 72 22.69 -30.91 41.01
N GLY A 73 22.34 -31.74 40.04
CA GLY A 73 21.01 -32.37 39.90
C GLY A 73 20.03 -31.63 39.04
N SER A 74 20.42 -30.50 38.38
CA SER A 74 19.61 -29.81 37.41
C SER A 74 19.39 -30.67 36.16
N THR A 75 18.29 -30.43 35.44
CA THR A 75 18.01 -30.93 34.08
C THR A 75 18.29 -29.86 33.06
N LEU A 76 18.98 -30.20 31.99
CA LEU A 76 19.22 -29.30 30.85
C LEU A 76 18.17 -29.52 29.76
N VAL A 77 17.62 -28.47 29.24
CA VAL A 77 16.74 -28.46 28.06
C VAL A 77 17.59 -28.04 26.87
N ILE A 78 17.74 -28.93 25.91
CA ILE A 78 18.53 -28.70 24.70
C ILE A 78 17.60 -28.61 23.52
N SER A 79 17.65 -27.48 22.81
CA SER A 79 16.77 -27.20 21.68
C SER A 79 17.54 -26.53 20.53
N PHE A 80 17.15 -26.91 19.33
CA PHE A 80 17.61 -26.24 18.10
C PHE A 80 16.49 -26.22 17.07
N ILE A 81 16.45 -25.22 16.23
CA ILE A 81 15.40 -25.06 15.22
C ILE A 81 15.44 -26.23 14.25
N GLY A 82 14.32 -26.95 14.12
CA GLY A 82 14.21 -28.14 13.27
C GLY A 82 14.54 -29.47 13.96
N TYR A 83 14.75 -29.47 15.30
CA TYR A 83 15.04 -30.67 16.07
C TYR A 83 14.13 -30.79 17.29
N LYS A 84 13.82 -32.01 17.70
CA LYS A 84 13.07 -32.32 18.93
C LYS A 84 13.84 -31.83 20.14
N THR A 85 13.21 -31.03 20.98
CA THR A 85 13.76 -30.58 22.23
C THR A 85 14.01 -31.79 23.14
N GLN A 86 15.20 -31.91 23.70
CA GLN A 86 15.59 -33.00 24.60
C GLN A 86 15.88 -32.48 26.00
N GLU A 87 15.45 -33.25 27.00
CA GLU A 87 15.77 -32.99 28.41
C GLU A 87 16.80 -34.03 28.88
N VAL A 88 17.93 -33.52 29.36
CA VAL A 88 19.05 -34.37 29.79
C VAL A 88 19.50 -33.96 31.19
N ALA A 89 19.68 -34.95 32.09
CA ALA A 89 20.21 -34.65 33.41
C ALA A 89 21.63 -34.08 33.33
N ALA A 90 21.93 -33.05 34.10
CA ALA A 90 23.23 -32.42 34.14
C ALA A 90 24.28 -33.34 34.70
N ALA A 91 25.31 -33.65 33.92
CA ALA A 91 26.48 -34.45 34.29
C ALA A 91 27.75 -33.71 33.81
N PRO A 92 28.92 -33.98 34.42
CA PRO A 92 30.16 -33.28 34.08
C PRO A 92 30.57 -33.38 32.60
N SER A 93 30.14 -34.43 31.91
CA SER A 93 30.30 -34.54 30.45
C SER A 93 29.07 -35.24 29.86
N ILE A 94 28.46 -34.64 28.80
CA ILE A 94 27.29 -35.19 28.12
C ILE A 94 27.44 -35.10 26.61
N ILE A 95 26.95 -36.13 25.90
CA ILE A 95 26.83 -36.09 24.43
C ILE A 95 25.34 -36.23 24.11
N VAL A 96 24.80 -35.28 23.37
CA VAL A 96 23.40 -35.27 22.99
C VAL A 96 23.29 -35.38 21.47
N THR A 97 22.58 -36.40 20.98
CA THR A 97 22.27 -36.51 19.56
C THR A 97 20.86 -35.96 19.32
N LEU A 98 20.77 -34.82 18.66
CA LEU A 98 19.49 -34.26 18.29
C LEU A 98 18.86 -35.08 17.15
N VAL A 99 17.58 -35.35 17.31
CA VAL A 99 16.75 -36.02 16.31
C VAL A 99 15.97 -34.91 15.58
N GLU A 100 16.06 -34.91 14.25
CA GLU A 100 15.27 -33.97 13.45
C GLU A 100 13.80 -34.05 13.87
N ASP A 101 13.21 -32.92 14.15
CA ASP A 101 11.78 -32.83 14.38
C ASP A 101 11.08 -32.86 13.03
N SER A 102 10.73 -34.08 12.60
CA SER A 102 9.91 -34.28 11.41
C SER A 102 8.46 -33.86 11.62
N GLU A 103 8.04 -33.57 12.85
CA GLU A 103 6.86 -32.79 13.10
C GLU A 103 7.26 -31.36 12.82
N LEU A 104 7.02 -30.90 11.57
CA LEU A 104 6.97 -29.50 11.20
C LEU A 104 6.24 -28.77 12.34
N LEU A 105 6.88 -27.76 12.95
CA LEU A 105 6.18 -26.81 13.81
C LEU A 105 4.92 -26.41 13.06
N ASP A 106 3.77 -26.88 13.53
CA ASP A 106 2.48 -26.59 12.94
C ASP A 106 2.39 -25.07 12.72
N GLU A 107 2.53 -24.63 11.48
CA GLU A 107 2.45 -23.20 11.13
C GLU A 107 1.04 -22.74 11.45
N VAL A 108 0.90 -22.00 12.55
CA VAL A 108 -0.38 -21.46 13.00
C VAL A 108 -0.62 -20.15 12.28
N VAL A 109 -1.67 -20.11 11.49
CA VAL A 109 -2.11 -18.94 10.73
C VAL A 109 -3.30 -18.29 11.44
N VAL A 110 -3.30 -16.95 11.53
CA VAL A 110 -4.46 -16.21 12.01
C VAL A 110 -5.47 -16.09 10.88
N VAL A 111 -6.67 -16.64 11.07
CA VAL A 111 -7.76 -16.61 10.10
C VAL A 111 -9.03 -16.16 10.81
N GLY A 112 -9.53 -14.98 10.45
CA GLY A 112 -10.70 -14.39 11.08
C GLY A 112 -10.49 -14.20 12.58
N TYR A 113 -11.47 -14.61 13.37
CA TYR A 113 -11.46 -14.51 14.83
C TYR A 113 -10.75 -15.70 15.54
N GLY A 114 -9.93 -16.49 14.82
CA GLY A 114 -9.26 -17.66 15.39
C GLY A 114 -7.86 -17.89 14.86
N ARG A 115 -7.21 -18.90 15.40
CA ARG A 115 -5.92 -19.45 14.94
C ARG A 115 -6.14 -20.86 14.48
N THR A 116 -5.69 -21.18 13.27
CA THR A 116 -5.81 -22.51 12.67
C THR A 116 -4.44 -22.96 12.18
N LYS A 117 -4.16 -24.25 12.24
CA LYS A 117 -2.96 -24.80 11.60
C LYS A 117 -3.05 -24.58 10.10
N LYS A 118 -1.96 -24.21 9.45
CA LYS A 118 -1.89 -24.03 7.99
C LYS A 118 -2.43 -25.24 7.23
N ASP A 119 -2.10 -26.42 7.70
CA ASP A 119 -2.52 -27.68 7.11
C ASP A 119 -4.03 -27.92 7.17
N ASP A 120 -4.73 -27.28 8.12
CA ASP A 120 -6.17 -27.43 8.33
C ASP A 120 -6.98 -26.33 7.61
N LEU A 121 -6.31 -25.43 6.88
CA LEU A 121 -6.99 -24.41 6.09
C LEU A 121 -7.67 -25.04 4.88
N THR A 122 -8.93 -24.65 4.69
CA THR A 122 -9.76 -25.07 3.54
C THR A 122 -9.78 -24.04 2.40
N GLY A 123 -9.45 -22.78 2.68
CA GLY A 123 -9.43 -21.68 1.73
C GLY A 123 -8.04 -21.36 1.16
N SER A 124 -8.00 -20.47 0.15
CA SER A 124 -6.75 -19.95 -0.43
C SER A 124 -6.17 -18.87 0.48
N VAL A 125 -5.22 -19.26 1.31
CA VAL A 125 -4.55 -18.39 2.29
C VAL A 125 -3.05 -18.44 2.08
N THR A 126 -2.42 -17.28 1.98
CA THR A 126 -0.96 -17.16 1.89
C THR A 126 -0.43 -16.46 3.13
N ALA A 127 0.34 -17.15 3.95
CA ALA A 127 1.08 -16.57 5.07
C ALA A 127 2.54 -16.37 4.67
N ILE A 128 3.09 -15.19 4.93
CA ILE A 128 4.47 -14.82 4.60
C ILE A 128 5.20 -14.49 5.90
N LYS A 129 6.31 -15.18 6.12
CA LYS A 129 7.16 -14.98 7.31
C LYS A 129 8.17 -13.85 7.11
N PRO A 130 8.79 -13.32 8.19
CA PRO A 130 9.73 -12.20 8.09
C PRO A 130 10.95 -12.46 7.21
N ASP A 131 11.40 -13.69 7.11
CA ASP A 131 12.55 -14.10 6.27
C ASP A 131 12.22 -14.25 4.78
N GLU A 132 10.93 -14.39 4.46
CA GLU A 132 10.36 -14.43 3.09
C GLU A 132 9.96 -13.04 2.58
N LEU A 133 9.72 -12.08 3.50
CA LEU A 133 9.37 -10.69 3.18
C LEU A 133 10.50 -10.00 2.40
N SER A 134 10.15 -8.96 1.68
CA SER A 134 11.16 -8.14 0.98
C SER A 134 12.15 -7.55 1.98
N LYS A 135 13.45 -7.75 1.72
CA LYS A 135 14.56 -7.15 2.49
C LYS A 135 15.10 -5.88 1.83
N GLY A 136 14.37 -5.34 0.86
CA GLY A 136 14.63 -4.03 0.27
C GLY A 136 14.35 -2.89 1.26
N ILE A 137 14.45 -1.67 0.77
CA ILE A 137 14.06 -0.47 1.52
C ILE A 137 12.55 -0.54 1.77
N THR A 138 12.16 -0.58 3.03
CA THR A 138 10.77 -0.71 3.45
C THR A 138 10.37 0.50 4.30
N ASN A 139 9.81 1.51 3.64
CA ASN A 139 9.31 2.70 4.32
C ASN A 139 7.93 2.46 4.93
N ASN A 140 7.16 1.56 4.32
CA ASN A 140 5.82 1.19 4.72
C ASN A 140 5.63 -0.33 4.72
N ALA A 141 4.65 -0.82 5.47
CA ALA A 141 4.34 -2.24 5.56
C ALA A 141 3.99 -2.87 4.19
N GLN A 142 3.34 -2.13 3.29
CA GLN A 142 2.95 -2.59 1.95
C GLN A 142 4.15 -2.94 1.07
N ASP A 143 5.28 -2.23 1.21
CA ASP A 143 6.50 -2.46 0.42
C ASP A 143 7.03 -3.88 0.59
N MET A 144 6.76 -4.50 1.75
CA MET A 144 7.19 -5.85 2.08
C MET A 144 6.44 -6.93 1.28
N LEU A 145 5.25 -6.61 0.73
CA LEU A 145 4.39 -7.53 -0.02
C LEU A 145 4.68 -7.55 -1.52
N VAL A 146 5.43 -6.56 -2.04
CA VAL A 146 5.67 -6.37 -3.47
C VAL A 146 6.28 -7.63 -4.11
N GLY A 147 5.54 -8.25 -5.05
CA GLY A 147 5.97 -9.44 -5.79
C GLY A 147 6.10 -10.73 -4.94
N LYS A 148 5.47 -10.81 -3.76
CA LYS A 148 5.58 -11.95 -2.84
C LYS A 148 4.41 -12.91 -2.89
N VAL A 149 3.24 -12.48 -3.34
CA VAL A 149 2.00 -13.26 -3.33
C VAL A 149 1.41 -13.37 -4.72
N ALA A 150 1.16 -14.58 -5.19
CA ALA A 150 0.43 -14.79 -6.45
C ALA A 150 -0.98 -14.20 -6.36
N GLY A 151 -1.42 -13.48 -7.39
CA GLY A 151 -2.74 -12.85 -7.45
C GLY A 151 -2.87 -11.57 -6.62
N VAL A 152 -1.77 -11.06 -6.06
CA VAL A 152 -1.72 -9.77 -5.36
C VAL A 152 -0.83 -8.82 -6.14
N ASP A 153 -1.44 -7.79 -6.72
CA ASP A 153 -0.74 -6.71 -7.39
C ASP A 153 -0.53 -5.55 -6.41
N VAL A 154 0.72 -5.11 -6.26
CA VAL A 154 1.11 -4.02 -5.37
C VAL A 154 1.86 -2.99 -6.19
N ILE A 155 1.18 -1.88 -6.51
CA ILE A 155 1.72 -0.77 -7.28
C ILE A 155 2.05 0.37 -6.31
N THR A 156 3.33 0.65 -6.13
CA THR A 156 3.77 1.74 -5.25
C THR A 156 3.51 3.11 -5.89
N ALA A 157 3.16 4.11 -5.10
CA ALA A 157 2.84 5.46 -5.58
C ALA A 157 4.09 6.29 -5.91
N GLY A 158 4.97 5.80 -6.79
CA GLY A 158 6.19 6.52 -7.19
C GLY A 158 7.22 6.65 -6.08
N GLY A 159 8.00 7.75 -6.09
CA GLY A 159 9.09 8.04 -5.14
C GLY A 159 8.74 9.02 -4.03
N THR A 160 7.48 9.42 -3.87
CA THR A 160 7.05 10.37 -2.83
C THR A 160 7.32 9.81 -1.43
N PRO A 161 7.98 10.56 -0.53
CA PRO A 161 8.22 10.13 0.83
C PRO A 161 6.94 9.73 1.55
N GLY A 162 6.92 8.57 2.20
CA GLY A 162 5.78 8.09 2.98
C GLY A 162 4.57 7.58 2.18
N ALA A 163 4.53 7.77 0.86
CA ALA A 163 3.38 7.37 0.05
C ALA A 163 3.09 5.88 0.16
N GLY A 164 1.81 5.53 0.17
CA GLY A 164 1.32 4.15 0.18
C GLY A 164 1.44 3.45 -1.16
N ALA A 165 1.00 2.19 -1.20
CA ALA A 165 0.85 1.42 -2.42
C ALA A 165 -0.62 1.10 -2.66
N GLN A 166 -1.03 1.06 -3.91
CA GLN A 166 -2.30 0.48 -4.31
C GLN A 166 -2.17 -1.04 -4.28
N ILE A 167 -3.08 -1.72 -3.59
CA ILE A 167 -3.09 -3.18 -3.51
C ILE A 167 -4.36 -3.70 -4.17
N ARG A 168 -4.22 -4.68 -5.06
CA ARG A 168 -5.34 -5.36 -5.70
C ARG A 168 -5.19 -6.86 -5.54
N VAL A 169 -6.26 -7.53 -5.08
CA VAL A 169 -6.28 -8.99 -4.93
C VAL A 169 -7.24 -9.56 -5.98
N ARG A 170 -6.67 -10.33 -6.95
CA ARG A 170 -7.45 -10.95 -8.04
C ARG A 170 -8.25 -9.93 -8.88
N GLY A 171 -7.67 -8.74 -9.13
CA GLY A 171 -8.30 -7.63 -9.84
C GLY A 171 -9.28 -6.82 -8.96
N GLY A 172 -9.99 -5.86 -9.58
CA GLY A 172 -11.05 -5.08 -8.93
C GLY A 172 -12.40 -5.79 -9.02
N SER A 173 -13.27 -5.60 -8.02
CA SER A 173 -14.62 -6.17 -7.99
C SER A 173 -15.72 -5.13 -8.19
N SER A 174 -15.40 -3.85 -8.24
CA SER A 174 -16.37 -2.76 -8.39
C SER A 174 -15.90 -1.70 -9.40
N LEU A 175 -16.84 -0.96 -9.97
CA LEU A 175 -16.57 0.19 -10.85
C LEU A 175 -16.39 1.49 -10.05
N ASN A 176 -17.20 1.74 -9.03
CA ASN A 176 -17.22 3.00 -8.28
C ASN A 176 -16.98 2.84 -6.78
N ALA A 177 -17.23 1.65 -6.18
CA ALA A 177 -16.88 1.37 -4.81
C ALA A 177 -15.37 1.08 -4.66
N SER A 178 -14.90 1.02 -3.40
CA SER A 178 -13.48 0.71 -3.12
C SER A 178 -13.09 -0.68 -3.62
N ASN A 179 -11.93 -0.77 -4.27
CA ASN A 179 -11.29 -2.01 -4.69
C ASN A 179 -10.10 -2.41 -3.79
N ASP A 180 -9.90 -1.72 -2.68
CA ASP A 180 -8.82 -2.01 -1.74
C ASP A 180 -9.19 -3.19 -0.81
N PRO A 181 -8.23 -4.06 -0.47
CA PRO A 181 -8.47 -5.14 0.48
C PRO A 181 -8.70 -4.60 1.90
N LEU A 182 -9.47 -5.32 2.70
CA LEU A 182 -9.59 -5.01 4.13
C LEU A 182 -8.25 -5.25 4.83
N ILE A 183 -7.85 -4.30 5.66
CA ILE A 183 -6.64 -4.40 6.49
C ILE A 183 -7.03 -4.71 7.93
N VAL A 184 -6.37 -5.72 8.51
CA VAL A 184 -6.55 -6.13 9.90
C VAL A 184 -5.18 -6.11 10.59
N ILE A 185 -5.04 -5.40 11.70
CA ILE A 185 -3.79 -5.30 12.45
C ILE A 185 -4.01 -5.84 13.86
N ASP A 186 -3.32 -6.92 14.21
CA ASP A 186 -3.42 -7.61 15.53
C ASP A 186 -4.88 -7.94 15.94
N GLY A 187 -5.76 -8.18 14.95
CA GLY A 187 -7.17 -8.51 15.15
C GLY A 187 -8.14 -7.34 15.02
N LEU A 188 -7.66 -6.09 14.96
CA LEU A 188 -8.49 -4.91 14.73
C LEU A 188 -8.60 -4.60 13.24
N THR A 189 -9.82 -4.45 12.74
CA THR A 189 -10.09 -3.98 11.38
C THR A 189 -9.85 -2.48 11.28
N ILE A 190 -9.05 -2.06 10.28
CA ILE A 190 -8.67 -0.66 10.08
C ILE A 190 -9.58 0.00 9.03
N ASP A 191 -9.83 1.29 9.21
CA ASP A 191 -10.44 2.12 8.20
C ASP A 191 -9.38 2.59 7.19
N ASN A 192 -9.47 2.12 5.93
CA ASN A 192 -8.49 2.38 4.88
C ASN A 192 -8.52 3.81 4.33
N GLU A 193 -9.54 4.60 4.65
CA GLU A 193 -9.60 5.99 4.17
C GLU A 193 -8.54 6.84 4.87
N THR A 194 -7.74 7.51 4.07
CA THR A 194 -6.63 8.35 4.56
C THR A 194 -7.08 9.81 4.64
N PRO A 195 -7.05 10.43 5.82
CA PRO A 195 -7.34 11.86 5.94
C PRO A 195 -6.25 12.70 5.26
N LYS A 196 -6.60 13.90 4.79
CA LYS A 196 -5.60 14.85 4.28
C LYS A 196 -4.51 15.06 5.33
N GLY A 197 -3.25 15.13 4.90
CA GLY A 197 -2.11 15.32 5.79
C GLY A 197 -1.56 14.04 6.42
N MET A 198 -2.05 12.88 6.03
CA MET A 198 -1.48 11.57 6.35
C MET A 198 -1.15 10.86 5.03
N SER A 199 0.06 10.35 4.91
CA SER A 199 0.52 9.79 3.63
C SER A 199 0.02 8.36 3.36
N ASN A 200 -0.33 7.58 4.41
CA ASN A 200 -0.69 6.16 4.27
C ASN A 200 -1.41 5.62 5.52
N PRO A 201 -2.54 4.88 5.37
CA PRO A 201 -3.24 4.29 6.52
C PRO A 201 -2.42 3.23 7.28
N LEU A 202 -1.42 2.60 6.65
CA LEU A 202 -0.51 1.65 7.30
C LEU A 202 0.75 2.29 7.91
N ALA A 203 0.88 3.62 7.86
CA ALA A 203 2.00 4.36 8.44
C ALA A 203 2.18 4.13 9.95
N MET A 204 1.09 3.77 10.65
CA MET A 204 1.10 3.44 12.08
C MET A 204 1.89 2.17 12.43
N VAL A 205 2.09 1.26 11.48
CA VAL A 205 2.81 0.00 11.70
C VAL A 205 4.26 0.15 11.27
N ASN A 206 5.17 0.08 12.23
CA ASN A 206 6.59 0.03 11.90
C ASN A 206 6.92 -1.32 11.23
N PRO A 207 7.49 -1.34 10.00
CA PRO A 207 7.86 -2.57 9.31
C PRO A 207 8.74 -3.53 10.15
N ASN A 208 9.60 -2.99 11.03
CA ASN A 208 10.44 -3.79 11.93
C ASN A 208 9.65 -4.56 13.01
N ASP A 209 8.42 -4.15 13.30
CA ASP A 209 7.55 -4.81 14.28
C ASP A 209 6.67 -5.89 13.68
N ILE A 210 6.65 -6.07 12.38
CA ILE A 210 5.81 -7.07 11.70
C ILE A 210 6.39 -8.46 11.93
N GLU A 211 5.53 -9.39 12.34
CA GLU A 211 5.83 -10.82 12.46
C GLU A 211 5.39 -11.59 11.22
N THR A 212 4.14 -11.40 10.76
CA THR A 212 3.63 -12.08 9.58
C THR A 212 2.65 -11.21 8.82
N PHE A 213 2.58 -11.44 7.50
CA PHE A 213 1.44 -11.07 6.67
C PHE A 213 0.66 -12.33 6.31
N THR A 214 -0.64 -12.27 6.47
CA THR A 214 -1.55 -13.31 5.97
C THR A 214 -2.51 -12.68 4.98
N VAL A 215 -2.56 -13.20 3.76
CA VAL A 215 -3.46 -12.73 2.70
C VAL A 215 -4.53 -13.77 2.46
N LEU A 216 -5.79 -13.38 2.66
CA LEU A 216 -6.97 -14.18 2.38
C LEU A 216 -7.53 -13.75 1.01
N LYS A 217 -7.59 -14.68 0.06
CA LYS A 217 -7.89 -14.36 -1.34
C LYS A 217 -9.24 -14.84 -1.83
N ASP A 218 -9.85 -15.82 -1.19
CA ASP A 218 -11.13 -16.38 -1.59
C ASP A 218 -12.26 -16.09 -0.59
N ALA A 219 -13.51 -16.20 -1.04
CA ALA A 219 -14.67 -15.89 -0.23
C ALA A 219 -14.82 -16.82 0.99
N SER A 220 -14.34 -18.08 0.93
CA SER A 220 -14.45 -19.01 2.05
C SER A 220 -13.53 -18.61 3.21
N ALA A 221 -12.36 -18.04 2.90
CA ALA A 221 -11.45 -17.49 3.91
C ALA A 221 -11.87 -16.10 4.40
N THR A 222 -12.49 -15.28 3.54
CA THR A 222 -12.83 -13.89 3.83
C THR A 222 -14.23 -13.68 4.38
N ALA A 223 -15.18 -14.63 4.18
CA ALA A 223 -16.60 -14.49 4.59
C ALA A 223 -16.82 -14.15 6.07
N ILE A 224 -15.92 -14.58 6.95
CA ILE A 224 -15.99 -14.24 8.37
C ILE A 224 -15.84 -12.74 8.64
N TYR A 225 -15.17 -11.98 7.73
CA TYR A 225 -15.06 -10.53 7.75
C TYR A 225 -16.18 -9.81 6.99
N GLY A 226 -17.05 -10.58 6.33
CA GLY A 226 -18.29 -10.12 5.71
C GLY A 226 -18.12 -9.13 4.57
N SER A 227 -18.95 -8.10 4.61
CA SER A 227 -19.10 -7.09 3.56
C SER A 227 -17.89 -6.21 3.30
N ARG A 228 -16.91 -6.16 4.19
CA ARG A 228 -15.68 -5.38 4.02
C ARG A 228 -14.58 -6.17 3.31
N ALA A 229 -14.80 -7.45 3.00
CA ALA A 229 -13.77 -8.38 2.55
C ALA A 229 -13.94 -8.88 1.10
N SER A 230 -14.80 -8.22 0.30
CA SER A 230 -15.01 -8.58 -1.12
C SER A 230 -13.71 -8.52 -1.95
N ASN A 231 -12.81 -7.62 -1.62
CA ASN A 231 -11.51 -7.44 -2.30
C ASN A 231 -10.35 -8.18 -1.61
N GLY A 232 -10.64 -9.20 -0.77
CA GLY A 232 -9.65 -9.91 0.01
C GLY A 232 -9.35 -9.23 1.35
N VAL A 233 -8.54 -9.91 2.17
CA VAL A 233 -8.12 -9.40 3.49
C VAL A 233 -6.62 -9.55 3.66
N ILE A 234 -5.97 -8.52 4.18
CA ILE A 234 -4.56 -8.53 4.58
C ILE A 234 -4.49 -8.44 6.09
N ILE A 235 -4.03 -9.50 6.74
CA ILE A 235 -3.85 -9.55 8.18
C ILE A 235 -2.37 -9.33 8.49
N ILE A 236 -2.09 -8.32 9.29
CA ILE A 236 -0.77 -7.97 9.80
C ILE A 236 -0.70 -8.37 11.27
N THR A 237 0.21 -9.29 11.58
CA THR A 237 0.49 -9.67 12.97
C THR A 237 1.81 -9.05 13.39
N THR A 238 1.84 -8.39 14.56
CA THR A 238 3.07 -7.79 15.08
C THR A 238 3.77 -8.71 16.09
N LYS A 239 5.09 -8.56 16.19
CA LYS A 239 5.97 -9.30 17.11
C LYS A 239 5.55 -9.11 18.56
N LYS A 240 5.61 -10.18 19.35
CA LYS A 240 5.25 -10.23 20.77
C LYS A 240 6.42 -10.66 21.63
N GLY A 241 6.31 -10.45 22.91
CA GLY A 241 7.20 -11.06 23.92
C GLY A 241 6.96 -12.58 24.04
N LYS A 242 7.89 -13.29 24.68
CA LYS A 242 7.75 -14.73 25.00
C LYS A 242 7.68 -14.89 26.52
N SER A 243 6.71 -15.65 27.02
CA SER A 243 6.55 -15.92 28.45
C SER A 243 7.82 -16.52 29.04
N GLY A 244 8.23 -16.07 30.23
CA GLY A 244 9.42 -16.55 30.92
C GLY A 244 10.76 -16.23 30.25
N SER A 245 10.80 -15.44 29.20
CA SER A 245 12.05 -15.04 28.53
C SER A 245 12.69 -13.83 29.20
N ALA A 246 14.03 -13.82 29.29
CA ALA A 246 14.78 -12.64 29.69
C ALA A 246 14.50 -11.44 28.76
N PRO A 247 14.63 -10.20 29.24
CA PRO A 247 14.52 -9.03 28.39
C PRO A 247 15.57 -9.07 27.27
N LYS A 248 15.13 -8.82 26.04
CA LYS A 248 15.99 -8.64 24.85
C LYS A 248 15.80 -7.25 24.30
N VAL A 249 16.91 -6.56 24.06
CA VAL A 249 16.93 -5.26 23.40
C VAL A 249 17.40 -5.46 21.98
N SER A 250 16.65 -4.91 21.01
CA SER A 250 17.04 -4.95 19.60
C SER A 250 17.09 -3.51 19.06
N TYR A 251 18.12 -3.22 18.28
CA TYR A 251 18.27 -1.98 17.53
C TYR A 251 18.37 -2.30 16.05
N ASN A 252 17.60 -1.59 15.21
CA ASN A 252 17.72 -1.60 13.75
C ASN A 252 17.89 -0.15 13.30
N GLY A 253 18.93 0.11 12.53
CA GLY A 253 19.18 1.44 11.96
C GLY A 253 19.68 1.33 10.54
N ASP A 254 19.27 2.27 9.70
CA ASP A 254 19.70 2.34 8.31
C ASP A 254 19.82 3.79 7.82
N MET A 255 20.59 3.96 6.77
CA MET A 255 20.75 5.20 6.02
C MET A 255 20.59 4.89 4.54
N THR A 256 19.80 5.70 3.83
CA THR A 256 19.45 5.53 2.41
C THR A 256 19.85 6.78 1.65
N ILE A 257 20.50 6.58 0.49
CA ILE A 257 20.81 7.61 -0.51
C ILE A 257 19.97 7.32 -1.73
N SER A 258 19.14 8.27 -2.15
CA SER A 258 18.20 8.15 -3.28
C SER A 258 18.52 9.18 -4.36
N MET A 259 18.50 8.77 -5.62
CA MET A 259 18.80 9.60 -6.79
C MET A 259 17.77 9.36 -7.89
N VAL A 260 17.54 10.35 -8.74
CA VAL A 260 16.74 10.21 -9.95
C VAL A 260 17.36 9.13 -10.84
N GLN A 261 16.56 8.16 -11.27
CA GLN A 261 17.02 7.08 -12.14
C GLN A 261 16.92 7.44 -13.62
N LYS A 262 15.88 8.17 -14.01
CA LYS A 262 15.60 8.55 -15.40
C LYS A 262 14.91 9.92 -15.41
N LYS A 263 15.25 10.76 -16.37
CA LYS A 263 14.56 12.01 -16.70
C LYS A 263 13.79 11.86 -18.01
N TYR A 264 12.84 12.76 -18.26
CA TYR A 264 12.22 12.86 -19.57
C TYR A 264 13.19 13.47 -20.58
N ASP A 265 13.11 12.99 -21.82
CA ASP A 265 13.90 13.49 -22.94
C ASP A 265 13.17 14.69 -23.57
N VAL A 266 13.65 15.89 -23.27
CA VAL A 266 13.18 17.18 -23.80
C VAL A 266 14.33 17.90 -24.49
N LEU A 267 14.03 18.85 -25.38
CA LEU A 267 15.06 19.61 -26.08
C LEU A 267 15.86 20.46 -25.08
N ASP A 268 17.17 20.46 -25.23
CA ASP A 268 18.02 21.42 -24.51
C ASP A 268 17.98 22.81 -25.16
N GLY A 269 18.66 23.80 -24.54
CA GLY A 269 18.61 25.18 -25.03
C GLY A 269 19.19 25.38 -26.42
N ASP A 270 20.16 24.58 -26.84
CA ASP A 270 20.78 24.67 -28.17
C ASP A 270 19.89 24.02 -29.23
N GLU A 271 19.42 22.81 -28.96
CA GLU A 271 18.47 22.09 -29.84
C GLU A 271 17.17 22.89 -30.03
N PHE A 272 16.69 23.50 -28.93
CA PHE A 272 15.48 24.33 -28.98
C PHE A 272 15.70 25.63 -29.78
N ARG A 273 16.85 26.32 -29.60
CA ARG A 273 17.18 27.49 -30.44
C ARG A 273 17.25 27.16 -31.91
N ASP A 274 17.89 26.02 -32.25
CA ASP A 274 17.98 25.56 -33.64
C ASP A 274 16.58 25.31 -34.22
N LEU A 275 15.69 24.67 -33.46
CA LEU A 275 14.30 24.46 -33.88
C LEU A 275 13.56 25.76 -34.11
N ILE A 276 13.65 26.70 -33.18
CA ILE A 276 12.99 28.04 -33.31
C ILE A 276 13.54 28.83 -34.48
N ASN A 277 14.87 28.86 -34.67
CA ASN A 277 15.48 29.56 -35.79
C ASN A 277 15.06 28.94 -37.15
N ASN A 278 14.98 27.62 -37.22
CA ASN A 278 14.51 26.94 -38.43
C ASN A 278 13.04 27.25 -38.75
N MET A 279 12.20 27.46 -37.74
CA MET A 279 10.77 27.70 -37.91
C MET A 279 10.41 29.18 -38.18
N TRP A 280 11.10 30.10 -37.55
CA TRP A 280 10.79 31.55 -37.64
C TRP A 280 11.74 32.32 -38.53
N GLY A 281 12.94 31.76 -38.88
CA GLY A 281 13.96 32.44 -39.66
C GLY A 281 14.34 33.79 -39.05
N ASP A 282 14.30 34.87 -39.85
CA ASP A 282 14.63 36.25 -39.42
C ASP A 282 13.74 36.77 -38.29
N LYS A 283 12.57 36.15 -38.03
CA LYS A 283 11.63 36.55 -36.99
C LYS A 283 11.81 35.83 -35.66
N ALA A 284 12.82 34.96 -35.56
CA ALA A 284 13.07 34.17 -34.32
C ALA A 284 13.31 35.07 -33.09
N GLY A 285 13.82 36.30 -33.25
CA GLY A 285 13.96 37.29 -32.20
C GLY A 285 12.65 37.85 -31.66
N GLU A 286 11.55 37.78 -32.41
CA GLU A 286 10.25 38.37 -32.05
C GLU A 286 9.46 37.49 -31.04
N VAL A 287 9.83 36.19 -30.91
CA VAL A 287 9.12 35.22 -30.02
C VAL A 287 9.69 35.16 -28.61
N GLY A 288 10.62 36.03 -28.24
CA GLY A 288 11.13 36.15 -26.87
C GLY A 288 12.12 35.08 -26.47
N MET A 289 12.81 34.41 -27.42
CA MET A 289 13.84 33.43 -27.19
C MET A 289 15.01 34.01 -26.36
N GLY A 290 15.37 33.33 -25.26
CA GLY A 290 16.46 33.74 -24.36
C GLY A 290 17.83 33.25 -24.80
N LYS A 291 18.84 33.56 -23.96
CA LYS A 291 20.25 33.16 -24.19
C LYS A 291 20.77 32.06 -23.28
N ALA A 292 20.00 31.68 -22.29
CA ALA A 292 20.38 30.62 -21.33
C ALA A 292 20.32 29.23 -21.95
N ASN A 293 20.93 28.26 -21.30
CA ASN A 293 20.74 26.82 -21.57
C ASN A 293 20.44 26.17 -20.19
N THR A 294 19.15 26.17 -19.82
CA THR A 294 18.69 25.79 -18.47
C THR A 294 18.10 24.38 -18.51
N ASP A 295 18.73 23.44 -17.81
CA ASP A 295 18.12 22.14 -17.52
C ASP A 295 17.14 22.29 -16.34
N TRP A 296 15.87 22.52 -16.66
CA TRP A 296 14.82 22.70 -15.69
C TRP A 296 14.56 21.49 -14.81
N GLN A 297 14.85 20.27 -15.32
CA GLN A 297 14.69 19.04 -14.54
C GLN A 297 15.78 18.90 -13.47
N ASP A 298 17.04 19.29 -13.76
CA ASP A 298 18.11 19.26 -12.75
C ASP A 298 17.85 20.20 -11.57
N LEU A 299 17.14 21.30 -11.80
CA LEU A 299 16.83 22.29 -10.77
C LEU A 299 15.77 21.80 -9.75
N ILE A 300 14.90 20.88 -10.16
CA ILE A 300 13.81 20.38 -9.31
C ILE A 300 14.14 19.06 -8.63
N PHE A 301 15.20 18.37 -9.07
CA PHE A 301 15.61 17.11 -8.51
C PHE A 301 16.89 17.23 -7.68
N ARG A 302 16.97 16.42 -6.62
CA ARG A 302 18.14 16.35 -5.75
C ARG A 302 18.52 14.92 -5.38
N THR A 303 19.76 14.73 -4.90
CA THR A 303 20.12 13.54 -4.16
C THR A 303 19.55 13.64 -2.73
N ALA A 304 18.71 12.70 -2.37
CA ALA A 304 18.00 12.69 -1.08
C ALA A 304 18.68 11.72 -0.11
N ILE A 305 18.82 12.13 1.17
CA ILE A 305 19.37 11.31 2.24
C ILE A 305 18.26 11.04 3.27
N SER A 306 18.03 9.77 3.55
CA SER A 306 17.02 9.30 4.50
C SER A 306 17.65 8.40 5.55
N HIS A 307 17.07 8.33 6.74
CA HIS A 307 17.52 7.40 7.78
C HIS A 307 16.36 6.91 8.65
N SER A 308 16.52 5.70 9.18
CA SER A 308 15.52 5.06 10.05
C SER A 308 16.21 4.44 11.27
N HIS A 309 15.57 4.53 12.42
CA HIS A 309 16.05 3.96 13.68
C HIS A 309 14.89 3.30 14.41
N ASN A 310 15.07 2.07 14.86
CA ASN A 310 14.08 1.35 15.64
C ASN A 310 14.75 0.68 16.85
N VAL A 311 14.22 0.92 18.04
CA VAL A 311 14.62 0.25 19.28
C VAL A 311 13.43 -0.53 19.80
N SER A 312 13.63 -1.78 20.17
CA SER A 312 12.59 -2.56 20.83
C SER A 312 13.12 -3.35 22.01
N VAL A 313 12.28 -3.45 23.03
CA VAL A 313 12.51 -4.26 24.21
C VAL A 313 11.39 -5.30 24.30
N SER A 314 11.75 -6.57 24.36
CA SER A 314 10.79 -7.66 24.48
C SER A 314 11.25 -8.67 25.54
N GLY A 315 10.28 -9.27 26.23
CA GLY A 315 10.57 -10.23 27.28
C GLY A 315 9.29 -10.85 27.84
N GLY A 316 9.37 -11.57 28.92
CA GLY A 316 8.20 -12.12 29.59
C GLY A 316 8.45 -12.28 31.09
N LEU A 317 7.78 -11.50 31.92
CA LEU A 317 7.53 -11.89 33.31
C LEU A 317 6.74 -13.19 33.30
N LYS A 318 6.81 -13.99 34.34
CA LYS A 318 6.33 -15.40 34.41
C LYS A 318 5.07 -15.71 33.55
N ASN A 319 4.04 -14.86 33.61
CA ASN A 319 2.77 -15.05 32.86
C ASN A 319 2.39 -13.82 32.03
N MET A 320 3.31 -12.87 31.80
CA MET A 320 3.05 -11.63 31.08
C MET A 320 4.15 -11.36 30.07
N PRO A 321 4.02 -11.90 28.84
CA PRO A 321 4.81 -11.46 27.70
C PRO A 321 4.59 -9.98 27.41
N TYR A 322 5.67 -9.26 27.10
CA TYR A 322 5.60 -7.84 26.76
C TYR A 322 6.57 -7.49 25.64
N ARG A 323 6.20 -6.48 24.86
CA ARG A 323 7.05 -5.82 23.88
C ARG A 323 6.73 -4.34 23.83
N LEU A 324 7.77 -3.53 23.85
CA LEU A 324 7.74 -2.09 23.60
C LEU A 324 8.66 -1.81 22.41
N SER A 325 8.21 -1.05 21.42
CA SER A 325 9.04 -0.57 20.30
C SER A 325 8.89 0.93 20.13
N VAL A 326 9.98 1.57 19.75
CA VAL A 326 10.02 2.99 19.39
C VAL A 326 10.81 3.11 18.10
N GLY A 327 10.18 3.65 17.08
CA GLY A 327 10.74 3.88 15.75
C GLY A 327 10.76 5.36 15.39
N TYR A 328 11.78 5.78 14.66
CA TYR A 328 11.86 7.09 14.01
C TYR A 328 12.33 6.91 12.58
N ASN A 329 11.62 7.53 11.64
CA ASN A 329 11.96 7.54 10.22
C ASN A 329 12.02 8.99 9.73
N SER A 330 13.09 9.33 9.04
CA SER A 330 13.32 10.62 8.40
C SER A 330 13.59 10.36 6.92
N SER A 331 12.64 10.67 6.06
CA SER A 331 12.71 10.43 4.62
C SER A 331 12.69 11.74 3.86
N ASP A 332 13.73 12.03 3.10
CA ASP A 332 13.77 13.12 2.14
C ASP A 332 13.42 12.61 0.74
N GLY A 333 12.68 13.40 -0.02
CA GLY A 333 12.33 13.08 -1.40
C GLY A 333 13.33 13.62 -2.39
N ILE A 334 13.37 12.99 -3.59
CA ILE A 334 14.24 13.41 -4.70
C ILE A 334 13.75 14.66 -5.43
N VAL A 335 12.49 15.07 -5.23
CA VAL A 335 12.00 16.39 -5.64
C VAL A 335 12.29 17.36 -4.52
N GLU A 336 12.85 18.51 -4.88
CA GLU A 336 13.17 19.59 -3.93
C GLU A 336 12.00 19.91 -3.00
N THR A 337 12.32 20.27 -1.75
CA THR A 337 11.40 20.62 -0.66
C THR A 337 10.56 19.48 -0.06
N SER A 338 10.41 18.33 -0.72
CA SER A 338 9.61 17.21 -0.20
C SER A 338 10.33 16.42 0.91
N TRP A 339 9.63 16.13 2.01
CA TRP A 339 10.16 15.28 3.09
C TRP A 339 9.05 14.76 4.00
N MET A 340 9.35 13.67 4.75
CA MET A 340 8.51 13.07 5.77
C MET A 340 9.34 12.76 7.03
N ARG A 341 8.76 12.99 8.20
CA ARG A 341 9.32 12.67 9.51
C ARG A 341 8.26 11.92 10.32
N ARG A 342 8.54 10.68 10.70
CA ARG A 342 7.59 9.82 11.40
C ARG A 342 8.19 9.20 12.64
N ALA A 343 7.45 9.25 13.74
CA ALA A 343 7.74 8.53 14.97
C ALA A 343 6.62 7.52 15.27
N ASN A 344 6.97 6.29 15.59
CA ASN A 344 6.03 5.22 15.96
C ASN A 344 6.37 4.69 17.34
N VAL A 345 5.34 4.43 18.16
CA VAL A 345 5.46 3.73 19.44
C VAL A 345 4.48 2.57 19.43
N GLY A 346 4.96 1.36 19.73
CA GLY A 346 4.13 0.16 19.81
C GLY A 346 4.29 -0.54 21.16
N LEU A 347 3.16 -0.89 21.79
CA LEU A 347 3.11 -1.66 23.04
C LEU A 347 2.26 -2.91 22.83
N SER A 348 2.77 -4.07 23.23
CA SER A 348 2.00 -5.31 23.27
C SER A 348 2.21 -6.00 24.61
N LEU A 349 1.11 -6.31 25.30
CA LEU A 349 1.06 -7.06 26.55
C LEU A 349 0.12 -8.24 26.38
N SER A 350 0.50 -9.43 26.87
CA SER A 350 -0.34 -10.63 26.74
C SER A 350 -0.35 -11.43 28.06
N PRO A 351 -0.86 -10.86 29.18
CA PRO A 351 -0.90 -11.59 30.45
C PRO A 351 -1.89 -12.75 30.41
N SER A 352 -1.55 -13.84 31.10
CA SER A 352 -2.43 -14.97 31.32
C SER A 352 -2.58 -15.29 32.79
N PHE A 353 -3.79 -15.71 33.20
CA PHE A 353 -4.20 -15.97 34.58
C PHE A 353 -4.89 -17.31 34.67
N PHE A 354 -5.01 -17.83 35.91
CA PHE A 354 -5.76 -19.06 36.20
C PHE A 354 -5.31 -20.23 35.33
N ASP A 355 -4.00 -20.52 35.32
CA ASP A 355 -3.39 -21.60 34.51
C ASP A 355 -3.79 -21.54 33.02
N ASN A 356 -3.74 -20.33 32.45
CA ASN A 356 -4.10 -20.01 31.06
C ASN A 356 -5.60 -20.12 30.70
N HIS A 357 -6.49 -20.16 31.69
CA HIS A 357 -7.93 -20.06 31.43
C HIS A 357 -8.35 -18.65 30.98
N LEU A 358 -7.77 -17.61 31.59
CA LEU A 358 -8.02 -16.22 31.18
C LEU A 358 -6.76 -15.67 30.52
N ASN A 359 -6.88 -15.35 29.22
CA ASN A 359 -5.83 -14.68 28.43
C ASN A 359 -6.31 -13.30 28.03
N LEU A 360 -5.52 -12.29 28.35
CA LEU A 360 -5.76 -10.92 27.91
C LEU A 360 -4.73 -10.57 26.85
N LYS A 361 -5.11 -9.71 25.89
CA LYS A 361 -4.17 -9.08 24.96
C LYS A 361 -4.49 -7.59 24.92
N ILE A 362 -3.45 -6.81 25.06
CA ILE A 362 -3.49 -5.34 24.98
C ILE A 362 -2.48 -4.92 23.94
N ASN A 363 -2.94 -4.31 22.87
CA ASN A 363 -2.06 -3.71 21.87
C ASN A 363 -2.41 -2.22 21.78
N ALA A 364 -1.38 -1.39 21.76
CA ALA A 364 -1.52 0.05 21.57
C ALA A 364 -0.41 0.53 20.63
N LYS A 365 -0.76 1.32 19.66
CA LYS A 365 0.16 1.92 18.69
C LYS A 365 -0.14 3.42 18.60
N TYR A 366 0.89 4.21 18.55
CA TYR A 366 0.81 5.64 18.34
C TYR A 366 1.78 6.04 17.24
N MET A 367 1.34 6.89 16.34
CA MET A 367 2.13 7.49 15.27
C MET A 367 1.99 9.01 15.33
N TYR A 368 3.14 9.67 15.20
CA TYR A 368 3.24 11.08 14.88
C TYR A 368 3.95 11.23 13.54
N GLU A 369 3.31 11.89 12.59
CA GLU A 369 3.88 12.14 11.26
C GLU A 369 3.86 13.64 10.97
N LYS A 370 4.92 14.12 10.35
CA LYS A 370 5.03 15.47 9.84
C LYS A 370 5.59 15.43 8.44
N ASP A 371 4.88 16.04 7.51
CA ASP A 371 5.22 16.04 6.09
C ASP A 371 5.37 17.45 5.54
N ARG A 372 6.17 17.59 4.50
CA ARG A 372 6.11 18.67 3.55
C ARG A 372 5.89 18.07 2.16
N TYR A 373 4.72 18.31 1.61
CA TYR A 373 4.38 17.90 0.27
C TYR A 373 4.91 18.94 -0.73
N ALA A 374 5.61 18.47 -1.77
CA ALA A 374 5.95 19.28 -2.92
C ALA A 374 4.84 19.15 -3.97
N ASP A 375 4.54 20.22 -4.69
CA ASP A 375 3.74 20.16 -5.92
C ASP A 375 4.57 19.51 -7.04
N ALA A 376 4.87 18.22 -6.87
CA ALA A 376 5.81 17.52 -7.74
C ALA A 376 5.27 17.36 -9.16
N GLY A 377 3.99 17.03 -9.33
CA GLY A 377 3.37 16.91 -10.66
C GLY A 377 3.36 18.25 -11.41
N GLY A 378 3.01 19.33 -10.72
CA GLY A 378 3.06 20.68 -11.28
C GLY A 378 4.47 21.12 -11.64
N ALA A 379 5.44 20.90 -10.75
CA ALA A 379 6.84 21.28 -11.00
C ALA A 379 7.49 20.46 -12.13
N ILE A 380 7.23 19.13 -12.19
CA ILE A 380 7.71 18.29 -13.29
C ILE A 380 7.07 18.71 -14.61
N GLY A 381 5.74 18.91 -14.65
CA GLY A 381 5.04 19.37 -15.83
C GLY A 381 5.54 20.72 -16.33
N ALA A 382 5.81 21.64 -15.41
CA ALA A 382 6.41 22.94 -15.71
C ALA A 382 7.84 22.80 -16.25
N ALA A 383 8.71 21.99 -15.61
CA ALA A 383 10.08 21.73 -16.06
C ALA A 383 10.16 21.16 -17.47
N LEU A 384 9.16 20.36 -17.86
CA LEU A 384 9.07 19.76 -19.17
C LEU A 384 8.52 20.69 -20.25
N SER A 385 7.86 21.77 -19.85
CA SER A 385 7.21 22.71 -20.76
C SER A 385 7.91 24.08 -20.84
N MET A 386 8.72 24.40 -19.82
CA MET A 386 9.41 25.68 -19.74
C MET A 386 10.46 25.82 -20.84
N ASP A 387 10.54 26.99 -21.45
CA ASP A 387 11.53 27.34 -22.45
C ASP A 387 12.96 27.18 -21.88
N PRO A 388 13.80 26.28 -22.41
CA PRO A 388 15.15 26.04 -21.91
C PRO A 388 16.13 27.19 -22.21
N THR A 389 15.73 28.17 -23.03
CA THR A 389 16.55 29.36 -23.35
C THR A 389 16.39 30.47 -22.32
N GLN A 390 15.44 30.35 -21.38
CA GLN A 390 15.20 31.32 -20.32
C GLN A 390 16.08 31.07 -19.09
N PRO A 391 16.47 32.16 -18.38
CA PRO A 391 17.22 32.03 -17.14
C PRO A 391 16.30 31.59 -15.97
N VAL A 392 16.90 31.08 -14.90
CA VAL A 392 16.16 30.71 -13.68
C VAL A 392 15.62 31.92 -12.94
N TYR A 393 16.38 33.01 -12.92
CA TYR A 393 16.09 34.26 -12.23
C TYR A 393 16.12 35.41 -13.22
N PHE A 394 15.31 36.44 -12.96
CA PHE A 394 15.49 37.72 -13.61
C PHE A 394 16.86 38.35 -13.25
N ASP A 395 17.39 39.18 -14.11
CA ASP A 395 18.54 40.01 -13.77
C ASP A 395 18.19 40.95 -12.60
N ALA A 396 19.17 41.31 -11.78
CA ALA A 396 18.94 42.08 -10.54
C ALA A 396 18.34 43.48 -10.76
N ASP A 397 18.54 44.03 -11.96
CA ASP A 397 18.05 45.32 -12.40
C ASP A 397 16.76 45.24 -13.25
N ASP A 398 16.22 44.02 -13.46
CA ASP A 398 14.95 43.83 -14.15
C ASP A 398 13.80 44.26 -13.25
N GLU A 399 13.00 45.23 -13.76
CA GLU A 399 11.88 45.77 -13.01
C GLU A 399 10.78 44.76 -12.67
N ARG A 400 10.78 43.58 -13.29
CA ARG A 400 9.85 42.44 -13.02
C ARG A 400 10.25 41.63 -11.80
N ALA A 401 11.55 41.56 -11.49
CA ALA A 401 12.08 40.69 -10.42
C ALA A 401 11.39 40.86 -9.05
N PRO A 402 11.05 42.04 -8.56
CA PRO A 402 10.38 42.25 -7.28
C PRO A 402 8.98 41.62 -7.18
N PHE A 403 8.30 41.45 -8.33
CA PHE A 403 6.93 40.92 -8.36
C PHE A 403 6.86 39.39 -8.29
N PHE A 404 7.99 38.69 -8.55
CA PHE A 404 8.04 37.24 -8.62
C PHE A 404 9.10 36.62 -7.71
N GLY A 405 9.53 37.37 -6.68
CA GLY A 405 10.56 36.86 -5.75
C GLY A 405 11.93 36.59 -6.41
N GLY A 406 12.20 37.35 -7.52
CA GLY A 406 13.39 37.18 -8.33
C GLY A 406 13.33 36.07 -9.39
N TYR A 407 12.38 35.14 -9.33
CA TYR A 407 12.28 34.06 -10.31
C TYR A 407 11.76 34.53 -11.65
N PHE A 408 12.37 34.08 -12.74
CA PHE A 408 11.87 34.35 -14.07
C PHE A 408 10.45 33.82 -14.25
N GLN A 409 9.55 34.64 -14.79
CA GLN A 409 8.18 34.29 -15.17
C GLN A 409 7.79 34.96 -16.49
N HIS A 410 6.96 34.27 -17.27
CA HIS A 410 6.27 34.90 -18.38
C HIS A 410 5.21 35.86 -17.80
N THR A 411 5.24 37.09 -18.20
CA THR A 411 4.42 38.18 -17.65
C THR A 411 3.42 38.72 -18.64
N GLN A 412 2.33 39.29 -18.13
CA GLN A 412 1.37 40.09 -18.90
C GLN A 412 1.03 41.37 -18.15
N ALA A 413 0.45 42.33 -18.83
CA ALA A 413 -0.10 43.51 -18.18
C ALA A 413 -1.26 43.10 -17.25
N PRO A 414 -1.39 43.70 -16.06
CA PRO A 414 -2.48 43.38 -15.15
C PRO A 414 -3.83 43.75 -15.79
N LYS A 415 -4.83 42.87 -15.60
CA LYS A 415 -6.20 43.15 -16.07
C LYS A 415 -6.91 44.24 -15.25
N ASP A 416 -6.53 44.37 -13.98
CA ASP A 416 -7.06 45.34 -13.04
C ASP A 416 -6.03 46.42 -12.82
N LEU A 417 -6.48 47.68 -12.93
CA LEU A 417 -5.65 48.89 -12.95
C LEU A 417 -5.07 49.27 -11.58
N ASN A 418 -4.41 48.35 -10.88
CA ASN A 418 -3.62 48.76 -9.73
C ASN A 418 -2.24 49.28 -10.17
N PRO A 419 -1.91 50.52 -9.89
CA PRO A 419 -0.60 51.10 -10.25
C PRO A 419 0.59 50.48 -9.51
N GLU A 420 0.38 49.73 -8.42
CA GLU A 420 1.46 49.08 -7.67
C GLU A 420 1.91 47.76 -8.29
N TRP A 421 1.04 47.07 -9.03
CA TRP A 421 1.34 45.82 -9.73
C TRP A 421 1.47 46.03 -11.23
N LYS A 422 2.64 46.44 -11.67
CA LYS A 422 2.93 46.63 -13.10
C LYS A 422 2.88 45.36 -13.93
N TYR A 423 3.15 44.23 -13.30
CA TYR A 423 3.27 42.93 -13.96
C TYR A 423 2.49 41.85 -13.20
N THR A 424 1.78 41.02 -13.93
CA THR A 424 1.15 39.81 -13.44
C THR A 424 1.66 38.59 -14.21
N ASN A 425 1.48 37.42 -13.64
CA ASN A 425 1.76 36.16 -14.34
C ASN A 425 0.89 36.04 -15.58
N ASN A 426 1.46 35.47 -16.62
CA ASN A 426 0.69 34.94 -17.74
C ASN A 426 0.12 33.56 -17.38
N PRO A 427 -1.20 33.41 -17.13
CA PRO A 427 -1.79 32.18 -16.63
C PRO A 427 -1.72 31.01 -17.61
N ASN A 428 -1.50 31.30 -18.90
CA ASN A 428 -1.46 30.33 -19.98
C ASN A 428 -0.04 29.97 -20.43
N ALA A 429 0.98 30.57 -19.81
CA ALA A 429 2.39 30.30 -20.10
C ALA A 429 2.97 29.25 -19.13
N PRO A 430 4.07 28.57 -19.52
CA PRO A 430 4.79 27.69 -18.60
C PRO A 430 5.27 28.46 -17.36
N GLN A 431 5.18 27.83 -16.20
CA GLN A 431 5.61 28.40 -14.92
C GLN A 431 7.06 28.06 -14.65
N ASN A 432 7.76 28.90 -13.88
CA ASN A 432 9.08 28.53 -13.40
C ASN A 432 8.96 27.34 -12.40
N PRO A 433 9.51 26.17 -12.72
CA PRO A 433 9.29 24.96 -11.89
C PRO A 433 9.94 25.07 -10.51
N LEU A 434 11.08 25.78 -10.39
CA LEU A 434 11.73 26.00 -9.10
C LEU A 434 10.91 26.94 -8.20
N ALA A 435 10.33 28.00 -8.78
CA ALA A 435 9.44 28.90 -8.05
C ALA A 435 8.20 28.17 -7.50
N LEU A 436 7.64 27.21 -8.24
CA LEU A 436 6.53 26.39 -7.76
C LEU A 436 6.88 25.63 -6.49
N LEU A 437 8.09 25.11 -6.37
CA LEU A 437 8.55 24.36 -5.20
C LEU A 437 8.96 25.24 -4.02
N MET A 438 9.52 26.43 -4.29
CA MET A 438 10.08 27.30 -3.27
C MET A 438 9.07 28.30 -2.69
N LEU A 439 8.12 28.76 -3.51
CA LEU A 439 7.13 29.76 -3.12
C LEU A 439 5.79 29.18 -2.66
N LYS A 440 5.62 27.85 -2.74
CA LYS A 440 4.49 27.12 -2.15
C LYS A 440 4.97 26.23 -1.02
N GLU A 441 4.21 26.18 0.04
CA GLU A 441 4.51 25.34 1.18
C GLU A 441 3.24 24.62 1.66
N THR A 442 3.17 23.29 1.44
CA THR A 442 2.14 22.44 2.01
C THR A 442 2.77 21.59 3.11
N LYS A 443 2.44 21.86 4.35
CA LYS A 443 2.89 21.11 5.52
C LYS A 443 1.73 20.45 6.21
N ALA A 444 1.94 19.22 6.62
CA ALA A 444 0.94 18.47 7.37
C ALA A 444 1.50 17.87 8.65
N VAL A 445 0.63 17.72 9.63
CA VAL A 445 0.89 17.00 10.88
C VAL A 445 -0.26 16.04 11.12
N ALA A 446 0.06 14.75 11.32
CA ALA A 446 -0.92 13.73 11.64
C ALA A 446 -0.56 13.02 12.96
N ASN A 447 -1.57 12.75 13.76
CA ASN A 447 -1.52 11.92 14.96
C ASN A 447 -2.47 10.75 14.73
N ASP A 448 -1.99 9.52 14.93
CA ASP A 448 -2.82 8.32 14.85
C ASP A 448 -2.62 7.47 16.10
N PHE A 449 -3.71 7.09 16.73
CA PHE A 449 -3.73 6.17 17.86
C PHE A 449 -4.61 4.98 17.51
N THR A 450 -4.06 3.77 17.62
CA THR A 450 -4.78 2.52 17.41
C THR A 450 -4.55 1.60 18.61
N GLY A 451 -5.63 1.02 19.11
CA GLY A 451 -5.55 0.10 20.24
C GLY A 451 -6.67 -0.91 20.30
N ASN A 452 -6.36 -2.10 20.80
CA ASN A 452 -7.35 -3.13 21.09
C ASN A 452 -7.05 -3.83 22.41
N PHE A 453 -8.13 -4.27 23.02
CA PHE A 453 -8.16 -5.08 24.23
C PHE A 453 -8.99 -6.34 23.99
N ASP A 454 -8.35 -7.51 24.06
CA ASP A 454 -8.99 -8.81 23.86
C ASP A 454 -9.02 -9.59 25.16
N VAL A 455 -10.13 -10.25 25.42
CA VAL A 455 -10.36 -11.19 26.52
C VAL A 455 -10.70 -12.54 25.93
N ASP A 456 -9.95 -13.57 26.27
CA ASP A 456 -10.19 -14.97 25.88
C ASP A 456 -10.28 -15.81 27.14
N TYR A 457 -11.45 -16.39 27.41
CA TYR A 457 -11.71 -17.16 28.62
C TYR A 457 -12.13 -18.60 28.29
N LYS A 458 -11.31 -19.57 28.70
CA LYS A 458 -11.70 -20.99 28.72
C LYS A 458 -12.52 -21.26 29.95
N VAL A 459 -13.73 -21.79 29.77
CA VAL A 459 -14.64 -22.03 30.88
C VAL A 459 -14.11 -23.14 31.77
N HIS A 460 -13.88 -22.86 33.06
CA HIS A 460 -13.42 -23.83 34.05
C HIS A 460 -14.37 -25.01 34.18
N GLY A 461 -13.85 -26.23 34.07
CA GLY A 461 -14.63 -27.48 34.15
C GLY A 461 -15.41 -27.77 32.84
N PHE A 462 -15.32 -26.89 31.82
CA PHE A 462 -15.86 -27.12 30.50
C PHE A 462 -14.92 -26.50 29.47
N GLU A 463 -13.69 -26.98 29.43
CA GLU A 463 -12.54 -26.44 28.71
C GLU A 463 -12.72 -26.40 27.19
N ASP A 464 -13.68 -27.20 26.68
CA ASP A 464 -14.05 -27.22 25.26
C ASP A 464 -14.75 -25.90 24.82
N LEU A 465 -15.28 -25.12 25.75
CA LEU A 465 -15.96 -23.85 25.50
C LEU A 465 -15.05 -22.67 25.84
N ARG A 466 -14.89 -21.78 24.86
CA ARG A 466 -14.20 -20.50 24.97
C ARG A 466 -15.18 -19.34 24.75
N LEU A 467 -15.04 -18.30 25.53
CA LEU A 467 -15.72 -17.03 25.36
C LEU A 467 -14.68 -15.98 25.03
N HIS A 468 -14.92 -15.28 23.95
CA HIS A 468 -14.04 -14.20 23.50
C HIS A 468 -14.79 -12.88 23.43
N ALA A 469 -14.14 -11.80 23.83
CA ALA A 469 -14.61 -10.43 23.62
C ALA A 469 -13.42 -9.54 23.25
N SER A 470 -13.63 -8.67 22.29
CA SER A 470 -12.66 -7.69 21.86
C SER A 470 -13.29 -6.31 21.75
N TYR A 471 -12.57 -5.31 22.19
CA TYR A 471 -12.92 -3.90 22.01
C TYR A 471 -11.69 -3.14 21.54
N GLY A 472 -11.83 -2.41 20.44
CA GLY A 472 -10.71 -1.66 19.88
C GLY A 472 -11.15 -0.52 19.01
N GLY A 473 -10.20 0.32 18.63
CA GLY A 473 -10.47 1.44 17.74
C GLY A 473 -9.23 2.14 17.25
N GLN A 474 -9.47 3.04 16.32
CA GLN A 474 -8.50 3.95 15.74
C GLN A 474 -9.01 5.38 15.91
N TYR A 475 -8.13 6.29 16.27
CA TYR A 475 -8.37 7.73 16.28
C TYR A 475 -7.27 8.42 15.51
N THR A 476 -7.64 9.20 14.49
CA THR A 476 -6.70 9.97 13.66
C THR A 476 -7.10 11.44 13.68
N GLU A 477 -6.16 12.31 13.92
CA GLU A 477 -6.26 13.74 13.77
C GLU A 477 -5.18 14.22 12.82
N SER A 478 -5.54 15.00 11.81
CA SER A 478 -4.59 15.60 10.88
C SER A 478 -4.89 17.06 10.64
N LYS A 479 -3.83 17.84 10.46
CA LYS A 479 -3.87 19.24 10.07
C LYS A 479 -2.89 19.48 8.93
N GLN A 480 -3.37 20.09 7.85
CA GLN A 480 -2.55 20.53 6.73
C GLN A 480 -2.65 22.04 6.60
N ASP A 481 -1.52 22.70 6.50
CA ASP A 481 -1.38 24.13 6.21
C ASP A 481 -0.87 24.28 4.77
N ASP A 482 -1.63 24.98 3.92
CA ASP A 482 -1.30 25.28 2.53
C ASP A 482 -1.00 26.77 2.39
N ILE A 483 0.27 27.10 2.22
CA ILE A 483 0.72 28.49 2.11
C ILE A 483 1.29 28.73 0.72
N THR A 484 0.76 29.69 -0.01
CA THR A 484 1.31 30.19 -1.27
C THR A 484 1.76 31.62 -1.10
N SER A 485 3.02 31.89 -1.39
CA SER A 485 3.58 33.25 -1.34
C SER A 485 2.88 34.16 -2.34
N LYS A 486 2.76 35.44 -2.00
CA LYS A 486 2.26 36.47 -2.94
C LYS A 486 3.11 36.58 -4.20
N TYR A 487 4.33 36.15 -4.19
CA TYR A 487 5.26 36.11 -5.34
C TYR A 487 5.12 34.85 -6.20
N ALA A 488 4.36 33.87 -5.75
CA ALA A 488 4.15 32.67 -6.50
C ALA A 488 3.16 32.86 -7.63
N TYR A 489 3.30 32.01 -8.66
CA TYR A 489 2.28 31.94 -9.68
C TYR A 489 0.94 31.55 -9.05
N SER A 490 -0.06 32.41 -9.27
CA SER A 490 -1.44 32.11 -8.94
C SER A 490 -2.34 32.89 -9.89
N PRO A 491 -3.21 32.23 -10.67
CA PRO A 491 -4.08 32.92 -11.62
C PRO A 491 -5.19 33.72 -10.93
N ASN A 492 -5.54 33.39 -9.69
CA ASN A 492 -6.71 33.94 -9.00
C ASN A 492 -6.38 34.76 -7.75
N TYR A 493 -5.20 34.53 -7.13
CA TYR A 493 -4.84 35.12 -5.85
C TYR A 493 -3.37 35.53 -5.84
N TYR A 494 -3.06 36.62 -5.18
CA TYR A 494 -1.67 37.07 -4.92
C TYR A 494 -1.13 36.47 -3.62
N GLY A 495 -1.30 35.23 -3.43
CA GLY A 495 -0.99 34.43 -2.28
C GLY A 495 -2.22 33.73 -1.73
N TRP A 496 -1.98 32.71 -0.92
CA TRP A 496 -3.01 31.88 -0.29
C TRP A 496 -2.55 31.41 1.08
N ASN A 497 -3.48 31.37 2.03
CA ASN A 497 -3.29 30.79 3.35
C ASN A 497 -4.47 29.86 3.64
N GLY A 498 -4.25 28.57 3.52
CA GLY A 498 -5.26 27.54 3.69
C GLY A 498 -4.94 26.61 4.86
N VAL A 499 -5.97 26.10 5.51
CA VAL A 499 -5.89 25.10 6.58
C VAL A 499 -6.97 24.07 6.34
N THR A 500 -6.56 22.80 6.31
CA THR A 500 -7.47 21.66 6.36
C THR A 500 -7.25 20.90 7.67
N GLN A 501 -8.30 20.65 8.43
CA GLN A 501 -8.29 19.78 9.60
C GLN A 501 -9.23 18.61 9.38
N THR A 502 -8.79 17.40 9.72
CA THR A 502 -9.61 16.21 9.61
C THR A 502 -9.50 15.39 10.90
N TYR A 503 -10.65 14.96 11.40
CA TYR A 503 -10.78 14.06 12.54
C TYR A 503 -11.49 12.79 12.09
N LYS A 504 -10.95 11.66 12.46
CA LYS A 504 -11.50 10.35 12.13
C LYS A 504 -11.39 9.44 13.34
N TYR A 505 -12.47 8.73 13.67
CA TYR A 505 -12.39 7.61 14.58
C TYR A 505 -13.23 6.43 14.11
N SER A 506 -12.76 5.24 14.41
CA SER A 506 -13.52 4.01 14.28
C SER A 506 -13.42 3.21 15.56
N ILE A 507 -14.54 2.63 15.98
CA ILE A 507 -14.63 1.76 17.16
C ILE A 507 -15.26 0.46 16.72
N THR A 508 -14.67 -0.66 17.11
CA THR A 508 -15.20 -2.00 16.83
C THR A 508 -15.24 -2.79 18.13
N ALA A 509 -16.38 -3.40 18.39
CA ALA A 509 -16.59 -4.34 19.49
C ALA A 509 -17.08 -5.66 18.90
N ASN A 510 -16.51 -6.78 19.31
CA ASN A 510 -17.00 -8.11 18.95
C ASN A 510 -17.00 -9.05 20.14
N ALA A 511 -17.91 -10.02 20.14
CA ALA A 511 -17.94 -11.10 21.10
C ALA A 511 -18.41 -12.39 20.43
N TYR A 512 -17.78 -13.51 20.79
CA TYR A 512 -18.19 -14.82 20.30
C TYR A 512 -17.96 -15.92 21.34
N ALA A 513 -18.73 -17.00 21.18
CA ALA A 513 -18.53 -18.27 21.85
C ALA A 513 -17.98 -19.27 20.85
N GLN A 514 -16.95 -20.02 21.24
CA GLN A 514 -16.32 -21.07 20.43
C GLN A 514 -16.31 -22.38 21.21
N TYR A 515 -16.87 -23.44 20.61
CA TYR A 515 -16.86 -24.78 21.15
C TYR A 515 -15.97 -25.68 20.28
N VAL A 516 -14.91 -26.22 20.88
CA VAL A 516 -13.95 -27.10 20.19
C VAL A 516 -13.98 -28.46 20.86
N LYS A 517 -14.32 -29.51 20.10
CA LYS A 517 -14.43 -30.88 20.61
C LYS A 517 -13.86 -31.89 19.64
N GLU A 518 -12.99 -32.75 20.15
CA GLU A 518 -12.51 -33.92 19.45
C GLU A 518 -13.19 -35.18 20.01
N ILE A 519 -13.84 -35.95 19.11
CA ILE A 519 -14.55 -37.19 19.44
C ILE A 519 -14.06 -38.31 18.50
N GLY A 520 -13.04 -39.04 18.91
CA GLY A 520 -12.43 -40.10 18.10
C GLY A 520 -11.85 -39.55 16.82
N ALA A 521 -12.44 -39.88 15.66
CA ALA A 521 -11.98 -39.43 14.36
C ALA A 521 -12.58 -38.05 13.92
N HIS A 522 -13.44 -37.49 14.73
CA HIS A 522 -14.21 -36.26 14.44
C HIS A 522 -13.66 -35.09 15.25
N ASN A 523 -13.35 -34.00 14.61
CA ASN A 523 -12.99 -32.74 15.25
C ASN A 523 -14.00 -31.64 14.83
N PHE A 524 -14.65 -31.01 15.81
CA PHE A 524 -15.62 -29.93 15.64
C PHE A 524 -15.06 -28.65 16.26
N ASP A 525 -15.13 -27.55 15.50
CA ASP A 525 -14.89 -26.18 15.97
C ASP A 525 -16.08 -25.33 15.50
N ILE A 526 -16.95 -24.98 16.44
CA ILE A 526 -18.20 -24.23 16.21
C ILE A 526 -18.06 -22.87 16.88
N MET A 527 -18.29 -21.81 16.11
CA MET A 527 -18.24 -20.42 16.59
C MET A 527 -19.54 -19.70 16.25
N VAL A 528 -20.07 -18.92 17.20
CA VAL A 528 -21.20 -18.02 16.99
C VAL A 528 -20.92 -16.72 17.72
N GLY A 529 -21.17 -15.58 17.04
CA GLY A 529 -20.90 -14.28 17.62
C GLY A 529 -21.52 -13.12 16.89
N GLY A 530 -21.18 -11.91 17.35
CA GLY A 530 -21.59 -10.65 16.75
C GLY A 530 -20.48 -9.60 16.82
N GLU A 531 -20.59 -8.60 15.97
CA GLU A 531 -19.68 -7.46 15.87
C GLU A 531 -20.47 -6.19 15.62
N GLU A 532 -20.05 -5.10 16.23
CA GLU A 532 -20.54 -3.76 15.97
C GLU A 532 -19.38 -2.83 15.68
N SER A 533 -19.47 -2.05 14.61
CA SER A 533 -18.46 -1.06 14.20
C SER A 533 -19.13 0.28 13.94
N HIS A 534 -18.53 1.35 14.48
CA HIS A 534 -18.91 2.74 14.24
C HIS A 534 -17.76 3.50 13.60
N PHE A 535 -18.08 4.29 12.58
CA PHE A 535 -17.13 5.14 11.86
C PHE A 535 -17.63 6.58 11.91
N HIS A 536 -16.76 7.49 12.27
CA HIS A 536 -17.02 8.93 12.24
C HIS A 536 -15.88 9.64 11.57
N ARG A 537 -16.22 10.60 10.70
CA ARG A 537 -15.27 11.48 10.03
C ARG A 537 -15.82 12.89 10.04
N SER A 538 -14.97 13.84 10.32
CA SER A 538 -15.33 15.25 10.25
C SER A 538 -14.12 16.06 9.78
N GLY A 539 -14.37 17.18 9.14
CA GLY A 539 -13.34 18.06 8.63
C GLY A 539 -13.77 19.51 8.66
N TYR A 540 -12.75 20.34 8.62
CA TYR A 540 -12.87 21.78 8.50
C TYR A 540 -11.82 22.25 7.51
N ASP A 541 -12.26 22.87 6.43
CA ASP A 541 -11.43 23.51 5.42
C ASP A 541 -11.60 25.01 5.52
N TYR A 542 -10.51 25.74 5.65
CA TYR A 542 -10.46 27.19 5.62
C TYR A 542 -9.38 27.63 4.67
N GLY A 543 -9.65 28.64 3.87
CA GLY A 543 -8.67 29.28 3.01
C GLY A 543 -8.99 30.75 2.76
N GLN A 544 -7.93 31.53 2.61
CA GLN A 544 -8.05 32.95 2.31
C GLN A 544 -6.92 33.40 1.37
N GLY A 545 -7.31 34.04 0.28
CA GLY A 545 -6.40 34.74 -0.61
C GLY A 545 -5.96 36.06 -0.02
N THR A 546 -4.91 36.67 -0.59
CA THR A 546 -4.46 38.01 -0.25
C THR A 546 -4.97 39.02 -1.26
N ASP A 547 -5.23 40.25 -0.79
CA ASP A 547 -5.54 41.36 -1.66
C ASP A 547 -4.34 41.65 -2.59
N PRO A 548 -4.56 41.72 -3.92
CA PRO A 548 -3.49 41.99 -4.87
C PRO A 548 -2.82 43.35 -4.66
N TYR A 549 -3.48 44.26 -3.97
CA TYR A 549 -3.04 45.63 -3.87
C TYR A 549 -2.16 45.91 -2.64
N ASN A 550 -2.49 45.29 -1.50
CA ASN A 550 -1.78 45.56 -0.24
C ASN A 550 -1.17 44.32 0.41
N GLY A 551 -1.47 43.11 -0.13
CA GLY A 551 -0.98 41.85 0.41
C GLY A 551 -1.64 41.44 1.72
N GLU A 552 -2.63 42.15 2.20
CA GLU A 552 -3.41 41.83 3.38
C GLU A 552 -4.49 40.78 3.06
N PRO A 553 -5.02 40.06 4.05
CA PRO A 553 -6.13 39.13 3.83
C PRO A 553 -7.29 39.79 3.09
N HIS A 554 -7.72 39.18 2.00
CA HIS A 554 -8.86 39.69 1.21
C HIS A 554 -10.18 39.31 1.89
N ASP A 555 -11.21 40.13 1.66
CA ASP A 555 -12.55 39.90 2.19
C ASP A 555 -13.28 38.69 1.56
N ALA A 556 -14.58 38.60 1.77
CA ALA A 556 -15.42 37.44 1.51
C ALA A 556 -15.30 36.71 0.15
N LYS A 557 -14.77 37.38 -0.91
CA LYS A 557 -14.67 36.79 -2.26
C LYS A 557 -13.51 35.77 -2.42
N LEU A 558 -12.47 35.91 -1.60
CA LEU A 558 -11.29 35.06 -1.62
C LEU A 558 -11.19 34.16 -0.38
N ARG A 559 -12.28 34.02 0.35
CA ARG A 559 -12.39 33.19 1.55
C ARG A 559 -13.21 31.94 1.25
N GLU A 560 -12.61 30.82 1.57
CA GLU A 560 -13.28 29.52 1.56
C GLU A 560 -13.39 29.01 2.99
N GLU A 561 -14.59 28.57 3.39
CA GLU A 561 -14.81 27.98 4.72
C GLU A 561 -15.86 26.90 4.58
N GLN A 562 -15.49 25.66 4.94
CA GLN A 562 -16.37 24.53 4.88
C GLN A 562 -16.15 23.61 6.07
N ALA A 563 -17.22 23.24 6.75
CA ALA A 563 -17.21 22.18 7.77
C ALA A 563 -18.12 21.04 7.33
N TRP A 564 -17.68 19.83 7.56
CA TRP A 564 -18.44 18.63 7.22
C TRP A 564 -18.25 17.55 8.28
N ALA A 565 -19.25 16.69 8.44
CA ALA A 565 -19.18 15.50 9.27
C ALA A 565 -20.04 14.40 8.66
N THR A 566 -19.57 13.17 8.77
CA THR A 566 -20.30 11.97 8.34
C THR A 566 -20.06 10.83 9.31
N HIS A 567 -21.00 9.90 9.37
CA HIS A 567 -20.91 8.72 10.22
C HIS A 567 -21.62 7.53 9.58
N SER A 568 -21.12 6.34 9.87
CA SER A 568 -21.77 5.10 9.49
C SER A 568 -21.58 4.03 10.56
N SER A 569 -22.49 3.08 10.58
CA SER A 569 -22.48 1.97 11.54
C SER A 569 -22.71 0.65 10.81
N LEU A 570 -22.06 -0.40 11.30
CA LEU A 570 -22.18 -1.76 10.79
C LEU A 570 -22.42 -2.70 11.97
N VAL A 571 -23.54 -3.44 11.95
CA VAL A 571 -23.86 -4.49 12.94
C VAL A 571 -23.86 -5.83 12.22
N SER A 572 -23.22 -6.83 12.79
CA SER A 572 -23.02 -8.11 12.15
C SER A 572 -23.27 -9.27 13.11
N TYR A 573 -23.86 -10.34 12.58
CA TYR A 573 -23.97 -11.63 13.27
C TYR A 573 -23.35 -12.72 12.42
N PHE A 574 -22.59 -13.62 13.04
CA PHE A 574 -21.90 -14.66 12.29
C PHE A 574 -21.88 -16.01 13.02
N GLY A 575 -21.81 -17.07 12.22
CA GLY A 575 -21.56 -18.43 12.68
C GLY A 575 -20.58 -19.14 11.76
N ARG A 576 -19.71 -19.95 12.31
CA ARG A 576 -18.74 -20.78 11.59
C ARG A 576 -18.67 -22.17 12.16
N LEU A 577 -18.67 -23.16 11.28
CA LEU A 577 -18.40 -24.57 11.58
C LEU A 577 -17.14 -24.98 10.84
N ASN A 578 -16.12 -25.41 11.55
CA ASN A 578 -15.02 -26.20 10.99
C ASN A 578 -15.20 -27.65 11.46
N TYR A 579 -15.24 -28.59 10.53
CA TYR A 579 -15.36 -30.00 10.82
C TYR A 579 -14.25 -30.76 10.11
N THR A 580 -13.50 -31.57 10.84
CA THR A 580 -12.44 -32.43 10.30
C THR A 580 -12.74 -33.87 10.63
N LEU A 581 -12.76 -34.71 9.60
CA LEU A 581 -12.94 -36.18 9.72
C LEU A 581 -11.64 -36.88 9.38
N LEU A 582 -11.20 -37.80 10.29
CA LEU A 582 -10.01 -38.66 10.12
C LEU A 582 -8.72 -37.86 9.86
N ASN A 583 -8.67 -36.56 10.21
CA ASN A 583 -7.58 -35.62 9.85
C ASN A 583 -7.30 -35.48 8.34
N ARG A 584 -8.28 -35.86 7.48
CA ARG A 584 -8.15 -35.89 6.01
C ARG A 584 -9.20 -35.05 5.28
N TYR A 585 -10.46 -35.14 5.73
CA TYR A 585 -11.58 -34.49 5.08
C TYR A 585 -12.03 -33.33 5.94
N MET A 586 -11.98 -32.13 5.40
CA MET A 586 -12.27 -30.90 6.12
C MET A 586 -13.41 -30.16 5.45
N LEU A 587 -14.31 -29.64 6.25
CA LEU A 587 -15.42 -28.79 5.85
C LEU A 587 -15.37 -27.51 6.69
N THR A 588 -15.38 -26.36 6.05
CA THR A 588 -15.66 -25.07 6.68
C THR A 588 -16.95 -24.53 6.10
N ALA A 589 -17.91 -24.17 6.96
CA ALA A 589 -19.14 -23.48 6.59
C ALA A 589 -19.26 -22.21 7.43
N THR A 590 -19.49 -21.07 6.78
CA THR A 590 -19.65 -19.77 7.43
C THR A 590 -20.94 -19.11 6.93
N PHE A 591 -21.67 -18.52 7.84
CA PHE A 591 -22.81 -17.65 7.53
C PHE A 591 -22.63 -16.33 8.29
N ARG A 592 -22.78 -15.21 7.59
CA ARG A 592 -22.72 -13.88 8.16
C ARG A 592 -23.87 -13.02 7.65
N ALA A 593 -24.49 -12.24 8.53
CA ALA A 593 -25.46 -11.24 8.21
C ALA A 593 -24.94 -9.87 8.68
N ASP A 594 -24.83 -8.92 7.76
CA ASP A 594 -24.35 -7.56 8.00
C ASP A 594 -25.46 -6.54 7.78
N GLY A 595 -25.72 -5.66 8.75
CA GLY A 595 -26.65 -4.54 8.65
C GLY A 595 -25.89 -3.21 8.62
N SER A 596 -26.00 -2.46 7.51
CA SER A 596 -25.29 -1.18 7.32
C SER A 596 -26.24 0.01 7.33
N SER A 597 -25.86 1.08 8.05
CA SER A 597 -26.57 2.37 8.03
C SER A 597 -26.42 3.15 6.71
N ARG A 598 -25.60 2.67 5.76
CA ARG A 598 -25.45 3.28 4.42
C ARG A 598 -26.60 2.98 3.48
N PHE A 599 -27.49 2.07 3.86
CA PHE A 599 -28.65 1.65 3.07
C PHE A 599 -29.96 1.89 3.84
N SER A 600 -31.05 2.06 3.10
CA SER A 600 -32.40 2.19 3.66
C SER A 600 -32.82 0.95 4.47
N ASP A 601 -33.85 1.07 5.27
CA ASP A 601 -34.32 -0.02 6.15
C ASP A 601 -34.60 -1.32 5.37
N ASP A 602 -35.16 -1.22 4.16
CA ASP A 602 -35.52 -2.36 3.31
C ASP A 602 -34.30 -3.09 2.74
N ASN A 603 -33.15 -2.39 2.52
CA ASN A 603 -31.96 -2.92 1.89
C ASN A 603 -30.76 -3.00 2.84
N ARG A 604 -30.96 -2.73 4.12
CA ARG A 604 -29.93 -2.63 5.16
C ARG A 604 -29.14 -3.92 5.36
N TRP A 605 -29.82 -5.08 5.29
CA TRP A 605 -29.22 -6.37 5.61
C TRP A 605 -28.71 -7.10 4.38
N GLY A 606 -27.41 -7.48 4.40
CA GLY A 606 -26.76 -8.38 3.46
C GLY A 606 -26.48 -9.73 4.11
N TYR A 607 -26.58 -10.82 3.32
CA TYR A 607 -26.37 -12.20 3.78
C TYR A 607 -25.25 -12.87 2.97
N PHE A 608 -24.26 -13.39 3.67
CA PHE A 608 -22.99 -13.84 3.07
C PHE A 608 -22.65 -15.28 3.49
N PRO A 609 -23.23 -16.30 2.86
CA PRO A 609 -22.89 -17.69 3.09
C PRO A 609 -21.59 -18.09 2.39
N SER A 610 -20.84 -19.04 2.97
CA SER A 610 -19.71 -19.68 2.32
C SER A 610 -19.51 -21.11 2.77
N VAL A 611 -18.98 -21.95 1.86
CA VAL A 611 -18.63 -23.35 2.14
C VAL A 611 -17.28 -23.66 1.47
N ALA A 612 -16.40 -24.32 2.20
CA ALA A 612 -15.15 -24.86 1.66
C ALA A 612 -14.92 -26.30 2.08
N LEU A 613 -14.34 -27.06 1.18
CA LEU A 613 -13.95 -28.47 1.37
C LEU A 613 -12.45 -28.58 1.13
N ALA A 614 -11.77 -29.37 1.96
CA ALA A 614 -10.40 -29.78 1.70
C ALA A 614 -10.22 -31.27 1.94
N TRP A 615 -9.38 -31.87 1.09
CA TRP A 615 -9.04 -33.29 1.16
C TRP A 615 -7.53 -33.46 1.14
N LYS A 616 -6.97 -33.96 2.26
CA LYS A 616 -5.54 -34.34 2.36
C LYS A 616 -5.35 -35.71 1.69
N ILE A 617 -5.07 -35.69 0.40
CA ILE A 617 -4.91 -36.94 -0.41
C ILE A 617 -3.67 -37.71 0.01
N ASN A 618 -2.62 -37.01 0.48
CA ASN A 618 -1.40 -37.67 1.00
C ASN A 618 -1.64 -38.58 2.21
N GLU A 619 -2.73 -38.35 2.96
CA GLU A 619 -3.11 -39.20 4.12
C GLU A 619 -3.83 -40.50 3.71
N GLU A 620 -4.14 -40.69 2.44
CA GLU A 620 -4.80 -41.87 1.94
C GLU A 620 -3.83 -43.06 1.83
N ALA A 621 -4.36 -44.28 2.07
CA ALA A 621 -3.57 -45.48 2.10
C ALA A 621 -2.79 -45.75 0.79
N PHE A 622 -3.34 -45.34 -0.35
CA PHE A 622 -2.70 -45.46 -1.67
C PHE A 622 -1.53 -44.53 -1.87
N MET A 623 -1.51 -43.36 -1.17
CA MET A 623 -0.44 -42.37 -1.24
C MET A 623 0.69 -42.58 -0.25
N LYS A 624 0.45 -43.30 0.87
CA LYS A 624 1.47 -43.52 1.93
C LYS A 624 2.74 -44.26 1.46
N LYS A 625 2.71 -44.87 0.30
CA LYS A 625 3.88 -45.51 -0.33
C LYS A 625 4.81 -44.52 -1.02
N LEU A 626 4.32 -43.33 -1.32
CA LEU A 626 5.06 -42.26 -2.02
C LEU A 626 5.68 -41.29 -0.99
N THR A 627 6.70 -41.74 -0.28
CA THR A 627 7.34 -41.03 0.83
C THR A 627 8.01 -39.69 0.41
N TRP A 628 8.28 -39.49 -0.88
CA TRP A 628 8.82 -38.24 -1.43
C TRP A 628 7.76 -37.19 -1.66
N TRP A 629 6.44 -37.54 -1.62
CA TRP A 629 5.31 -36.63 -1.75
C TRP A 629 4.68 -36.42 -0.38
N ASN A 630 5.05 -35.32 0.29
CA ASN A 630 4.71 -35.08 1.69
C ASN A 630 3.38 -34.40 1.87
N GLU A 631 2.99 -33.51 0.92
CA GLU A 631 1.72 -32.81 0.94
C GLU A 631 1.03 -32.91 -0.43
N PHE A 632 -0.23 -33.34 -0.42
CA PHE A 632 -1.12 -33.32 -1.56
C PHE A 632 -2.53 -33.07 -1.06
N LYS A 633 -2.94 -31.80 -1.11
CA LYS A 633 -4.24 -31.37 -0.62
C LYS A 633 -5.02 -30.70 -1.75
N LEU A 634 -6.27 -31.17 -1.98
CA LEU A 634 -7.26 -30.54 -2.85
C LEU A 634 -8.11 -29.60 -2.00
N ARG A 635 -8.36 -28.38 -2.50
CA ARG A 635 -9.25 -27.38 -1.90
C ARG A 635 -10.33 -26.98 -2.90
N LEU A 636 -11.58 -26.91 -2.44
CA LEU A 636 -12.73 -26.40 -3.19
C LEU A 636 -13.47 -25.39 -2.32
N GLY A 637 -13.77 -24.24 -2.85
CA GLY A 637 -14.45 -23.17 -2.12
C GLY A 637 -15.51 -22.48 -2.95
N TRP A 638 -16.61 -22.13 -2.29
CA TRP A 638 -17.66 -21.26 -2.78
C TRP A 638 -18.07 -20.31 -1.69
N GLY A 639 -18.38 -19.07 -2.04
CA GLY A 639 -18.92 -18.12 -1.07
C GLY A 639 -19.33 -16.81 -1.69
N MET A 640 -20.09 -16.05 -0.91
CA MET A 640 -20.58 -14.73 -1.25
C MET A 640 -20.01 -13.71 -0.28
N THR A 641 -19.64 -12.53 -0.78
CA THR A 641 -19.21 -11.37 -0.01
C THR A 641 -19.92 -10.12 -0.53
N GLY A 642 -20.08 -9.11 0.31
CA GLY A 642 -20.71 -7.85 -0.05
C GLY A 642 -19.70 -6.71 -0.16
N GLN A 643 -20.13 -5.58 -0.76
CA GLN A 643 -19.42 -4.31 -0.73
C GLN A 643 -20.41 -3.19 -0.40
N GLN A 644 -20.03 -2.34 0.58
CA GLN A 644 -20.84 -1.21 1.03
C GLN A 644 -20.15 0.15 0.89
N ASP A 645 -18.87 0.17 0.51
CA ASP A 645 -18.07 1.40 0.50
C ASP A 645 -18.35 2.22 -0.76
N ILE A 646 -19.48 2.90 -0.73
CA ILE A 646 -20.05 3.70 -1.83
C ILE A 646 -19.62 5.16 -1.79
N LYS A 647 -18.66 5.52 -0.94
CA LYS A 647 -18.15 6.88 -0.73
C LYS A 647 -19.17 7.92 -0.26
N THR A 648 -20.40 7.50 0.06
CA THR A 648 -21.44 8.33 0.69
C THR A 648 -22.13 7.54 1.79
N ASP A 649 -22.43 8.18 2.92
CA ASP A 649 -23.07 7.53 4.05
C ASP A 649 -24.61 7.64 4.01
N PHE A 650 -25.18 8.57 3.21
CA PHE A 650 -26.61 8.86 3.15
C PHE A 650 -27.13 8.98 1.71
N GLY A 651 -26.57 8.21 0.77
CA GLY A 651 -26.97 8.26 -0.64
C GLY A 651 -28.43 7.85 -0.93
N TYR A 652 -29.09 7.25 0.03
CA TYR A 652 -30.51 6.86 -0.03
C TYR A 652 -31.48 7.94 0.50
N GLU A 653 -30.97 9.01 1.11
CA GLU A 653 -31.76 10.09 1.66
C GLU A 653 -31.67 11.36 0.81
N THR A 654 -32.73 12.16 0.85
CA THR A 654 -32.73 13.47 0.21
C THR A 654 -31.91 14.48 1.02
N HIS A 655 -30.97 15.14 0.40
CA HIS A 655 -30.21 16.24 1.01
C HIS A 655 -30.09 17.42 0.06
N TYR A 656 -29.72 18.59 0.61
CA TYR A 656 -29.58 19.81 -0.16
C TYR A 656 -28.11 20.17 -0.32
N THR A 657 -27.75 20.59 -1.53
CA THR A 657 -26.42 21.12 -1.84
C THR A 657 -26.52 22.62 -1.97
N SER A 658 -25.64 23.37 -1.28
CA SER A 658 -25.52 24.81 -1.46
C SER A 658 -24.94 25.14 -2.84
N SER A 659 -25.34 26.26 -3.41
CA SER A 659 -24.66 26.85 -4.56
C SER A 659 -23.24 27.28 -4.15
N ASP A 660 -22.30 27.25 -5.12
CA ASP A 660 -21.00 27.88 -4.96
C ASP A 660 -21.10 29.43 -4.99
N SER A 661 -20.01 30.09 -4.68
CA SER A 661 -19.95 31.55 -4.63
C SER A 661 -20.23 32.24 -5.98
N PHE A 662 -20.19 31.51 -7.09
CA PHE A 662 -20.48 32.06 -8.44
C PHE A 662 -21.93 31.81 -8.88
N ALA A 663 -22.69 30.99 -8.17
CA ALA A 663 -24.08 30.65 -8.47
C ALA A 663 -25.02 31.16 -7.37
N GLN A 664 -24.94 32.43 -7.05
CA GLN A 664 -25.76 33.12 -6.07
C GLN A 664 -26.87 33.96 -6.75
N TYR A 665 -27.99 34.09 -6.07
CA TYR A 665 -29.10 34.94 -6.53
C TYR A 665 -28.93 36.38 -6.06
N PRO A 666 -28.78 37.37 -6.98
CA PRO A 666 -28.67 38.77 -6.63
C PRO A 666 -30.04 39.33 -6.27
N PHE A 667 -30.19 39.90 -5.08
CA PHE A 667 -31.37 40.64 -4.66
C PHE A 667 -30.94 42.03 -4.17
N GLY A 668 -31.05 43.03 -5.06
CA GLY A 668 -30.42 44.31 -4.88
C GLY A 668 -28.90 44.19 -4.90
N ASP A 669 -28.24 44.77 -3.90
CA ASP A 669 -26.77 44.70 -3.73
C ASP A 669 -26.31 43.50 -2.89
N THR A 670 -27.26 42.64 -2.54
CA THR A 670 -26.98 41.45 -1.70
C THR A 670 -27.09 40.16 -2.53
N TYR A 671 -26.08 39.29 -2.44
CA TYR A 671 -26.05 37.99 -3.08
C TYR A 671 -26.44 36.90 -2.07
N TYR A 672 -27.46 36.12 -2.40
CA TYR A 672 -27.95 35.02 -1.58
C TYR A 672 -27.53 33.68 -2.17
N GLY A 673 -26.91 32.83 -1.32
CA GLY A 673 -26.67 31.44 -1.69
C GLY A 673 -28.00 30.72 -1.88
N THR A 674 -28.09 29.93 -2.94
CA THR A 674 -29.22 29.06 -3.22
C THR A 674 -28.94 27.63 -2.77
N MET A 675 -29.98 26.87 -2.44
CA MET A 675 -29.88 25.43 -2.15
C MET A 675 -30.71 24.67 -3.16
N ARG A 676 -30.17 23.56 -3.64
CA ARG A 676 -30.92 22.61 -4.49
C ARG A 676 -30.88 21.22 -3.86
N PRO A 677 -31.98 20.42 -3.96
CA PRO A 677 -31.94 19.04 -3.57
C PRO A 677 -30.97 18.25 -4.46
N SER A 678 -30.25 17.32 -3.87
CA SER A 678 -29.38 16.38 -4.58
C SER A 678 -30.20 15.19 -5.11
N ALA A 679 -29.69 14.53 -6.14
CA ALA A 679 -30.25 13.25 -6.55
C ALA A 679 -30.00 12.21 -5.45
N TYR A 680 -30.98 11.35 -5.17
CA TYR A 680 -30.91 10.31 -4.16
C TYR A 680 -31.56 9.02 -4.67
N ASN A 681 -31.15 7.89 -4.10
CA ASN A 681 -31.68 6.58 -4.49
C ASN A 681 -32.06 5.77 -3.24
N PRO A 682 -33.35 5.67 -2.90
CA PRO A 682 -33.82 4.91 -1.73
C PRO A 682 -33.61 3.39 -1.88
N ASP A 683 -33.44 2.90 -3.12
CA ASP A 683 -33.26 1.48 -3.44
C ASP A 683 -31.79 1.04 -3.44
N LEU A 684 -30.87 1.89 -2.97
CA LEU A 684 -29.45 1.52 -2.84
C LEU A 684 -29.29 0.27 -1.97
N LYS A 685 -28.55 -0.70 -2.48
CA LYS A 685 -28.27 -1.98 -1.82
C LYS A 685 -26.82 -2.41 -1.99
N TRP A 686 -26.47 -3.52 -1.37
CA TRP A 686 -25.16 -4.16 -1.43
C TRP A 686 -24.78 -4.55 -2.87
N GLU A 687 -23.52 -4.30 -3.27
CA GLU A 687 -22.90 -5.08 -4.34
C GLU A 687 -22.62 -6.48 -3.79
N THR A 688 -22.84 -7.51 -4.60
CA THR A 688 -22.65 -8.91 -4.19
C THR A 688 -21.65 -9.61 -5.09
N THR A 689 -20.57 -10.13 -4.51
CA THR A 689 -19.55 -10.91 -5.23
C THR A 689 -19.65 -12.38 -4.87
N THR A 690 -19.91 -13.23 -5.86
CA THR A 690 -19.87 -14.69 -5.74
C THR A 690 -18.53 -15.20 -6.26
N THR A 691 -17.87 -16.03 -5.48
CA THR A 691 -16.54 -16.59 -5.80
C THR A 691 -16.57 -18.10 -5.78
N TYR A 692 -16.00 -18.73 -6.81
CA TYR A 692 -15.67 -20.16 -6.89
C TYR A 692 -14.16 -20.29 -6.94
N ASN A 693 -13.59 -21.20 -6.15
CA ASN A 693 -12.16 -21.45 -6.08
C ASN A 693 -11.88 -22.96 -6.06
N ALA A 694 -10.86 -23.39 -6.81
CA ALA A 694 -10.32 -24.75 -6.74
C ALA A 694 -8.79 -24.65 -6.70
N GLY A 695 -8.17 -25.42 -5.80
CA GLY A 695 -6.71 -25.33 -5.64
C GLY A 695 -6.08 -26.62 -5.13
N PHE A 696 -4.78 -26.74 -5.38
CA PHE A 696 -3.92 -27.81 -4.90
C PHE A 696 -2.77 -27.24 -4.08
N ASP A 697 -2.49 -27.85 -2.92
CA ASP A 697 -1.27 -27.63 -2.16
C ASP A 697 -0.40 -28.88 -2.31
N LEU A 698 0.85 -28.69 -2.71
CA LEU A 698 1.80 -29.73 -3.06
C LEU A 698 3.09 -29.56 -2.25
N GLY A 699 3.59 -30.64 -1.69
CA GLY A 699 4.86 -30.68 -0.96
C GLY A 699 5.69 -31.92 -1.30
N PHE A 700 6.95 -31.72 -1.63
CA PHE A 700 7.86 -32.79 -2.07
C PHE A 700 9.17 -32.75 -1.29
N LEU A 701 9.82 -33.93 -1.15
CA LEU A 701 11.15 -34.09 -0.60
C LEU A 701 11.30 -33.49 0.82
N ASN A 702 10.41 -33.85 1.74
CA ASN A 702 10.30 -33.29 3.09
C ASN A 702 10.05 -31.75 3.04
N ASN A 703 9.12 -31.33 2.18
CA ASN A 703 8.76 -29.92 1.95
C ASN A 703 9.94 -29.02 1.53
N ARG A 704 11.01 -29.60 0.97
CA ARG A 704 12.06 -28.82 0.31
C ARG A 704 11.56 -28.10 -0.94
N ILE A 705 10.49 -28.61 -1.54
CA ILE A 705 9.75 -28.00 -2.63
C ILE A 705 8.30 -27.97 -2.22
N THR A 706 7.71 -26.79 -2.14
CA THR A 706 6.27 -26.58 -1.93
C THR A 706 5.70 -25.78 -3.09
N ALA A 707 4.51 -26.14 -3.56
CA ALA A 707 3.84 -25.42 -4.63
C ALA A 707 2.33 -25.31 -4.35
N ASN A 708 1.74 -24.22 -4.81
CA ASN A 708 0.30 -24.00 -4.77
C ASN A 708 -0.19 -23.62 -6.16
N ILE A 709 -1.33 -24.19 -6.56
CA ILE A 709 -2.02 -23.88 -7.80
C ILE A 709 -3.46 -23.55 -7.43
N ASP A 710 -3.94 -22.38 -7.81
CA ASP A 710 -5.33 -21.95 -7.59
C ASP A 710 -5.95 -21.49 -8.90
N GLY A 711 -7.18 -21.95 -9.19
CA GLY A 711 -8.03 -21.41 -10.23
C GLY A 711 -9.26 -20.80 -9.57
N TYR A 712 -9.69 -19.63 -10.06
CA TYR A 712 -10.84 -18.92 -9.51
C TYR A 712 -11.72 -18.29 -10.59
N TYR A 713 -12.99 -18.16 -10.23
CA TYR A 713 -13.99 -17.39 -10.96
C TYR A 713 -14.80 -16.56 -9.98
N ARG A 714 -14.88 -15.25 -10.22
CA ARG A 714 -15.61 -14.27 -9.42
C ARG A 714 -16.59 -13.52 -10.29
N GLU A 715 -17.80 -13.35 -9.84
CA GLU A 715 -18.84 -12.55 -10.47
C GLU A 715 -19.40 -11.55 -9.45
N THR A 716 -19.35 -10.27 -9.79
CA THR A 716 -19.96 -9.21 -8.99
C THR A 716 -21.19 -8.69 -9.71
N LYS A 717 -22.31 -8.66 -9.01
CA LYS A 717 -23.62 -8.16 -9.47
C LYS A 717 -24.03 -6.95 -8.64
N ASP A 718 -25.04 -6.24 -9.17
CA ASP A 718 -25.58 -5.04 -8.54
C ASP A 718 -24.51 -3.98 -8.31
N LEU A 719 -23.62 -3.77 -9.29
CA LEU A 719 -22.55 -2.79 -9.20
C LEU A 719 -23.08 -1.40 -8.92
N LEU A 720 -22.47 -0.71 -7.98
CA LEU A 720 -22.75 0.69 -7.71
C LEU A 720 -22.15 1.54 -8.83
N ASN A 721 -22.98 2.05 -9.69
CA ASN A 721 -22.57 2.86 -10.84
C ASN A 721 -23.26 4.22 -10.81
N SER A 722 -22.53 5.27 -11.22
CA SER A 722 -23.11 6.59 -11.42
C SER A 722 -23.59 6.70 -12.88
N ILE A 723 -24.89 6.77 -13.06
CA ILE A 723 -25.52 6.88 -14.37
C ILE A 723 -26.04 8.29 -14.61
N THR A 724 -26.04 8.70 -15.87
CA THR A 724 -26.73 9.92 -16.30
C THR A 724 -28.22 9.63 -16.36
N ILE A 725 -29.03 10.46 -15.71
CA ILE A 725 -30.49 10.35 -15.68
C ILE A 725 -31.14 11.35 -16.61
N PRO A 726 -32.32 11.02 -17.20
CA PRO A 726 -33.08 11.97 -18.03
C PRO A 726 -33.39 13.26 -17.27
N VAL A 727 -33.32 14.38 -17.98
CA VAL A 727 -33.65 15.71 -17.44
C VAL A 727 -35.10 15.72 -16.92
N GLY A 728 -35.27 16.19 -15.68
CA GLY A 728 -36.58 16.24 -15.03
C GLY A 728 -36.96 15.01 -14.22
N MET A 729 -36.16 13.93 -14.25
CA MET A 729 -36.37 12.74 -13.44
C MET A 729 -36.05 13.01 -11.97
N GLN A 730 -34.96 13.71 -11.71
CA GLN A 730 -34.55 14.22 -10.40
C GLN A 730 -33.79 15.56 -10.55
N PHE A 731 -33.36 16.17 -9.44
CA PHE A 731 -32.68 17.48 -9.43
C PHE A 731 -31.19 17.44 -9.83
N GLY A 732 -30.61 16.25 -9.99
CA GLY A 732 -29.26 16.05 -10.46
C GLY A 732 -29.21 15.50 -11.89
N SER A 733 -28.06 15.57 -12.54
CA SER A 733 -27.83 14.91 -13.84
C SER A 733 -27.28 13.51 -13.74
N GLN A 734 -26.83 13.12 -12.52
CA GLN A 734 -26.27 11.80 -12.22
C GLN A 734 -26.94 11.23 -10.98
N LEU A 735 -27.11 9.90 -10.98
CA LEU A 735 -27.65 9.13 -9.88
C LEU A 735 -26.80 7.88 -9.66
N THR A 736 -26.42 7.63 -8.40
CA THR A 736 -25.81 6.35 -8.02
C THR A 736 -26.89 5.28 -7.92
N LYS A 737 -26.73 4.20 -8.71
CA LYS A 737 -27.67 3.09 -8.77
C LYS A 737 -26.94 1.75 -8.80
N ASN A 738 -27.56 0.71 -8.24
CA ASN A 738 -27.07 -0.66 -8.37
C ASN A 738 -27.43 -1.19 -9.76
N ILE A 739 -26.48 -1.14 -10.69
CA ILE A 739 -26.68 -1.55 -12.07
C ILE A 739 -25.38 -2.04 -12.68
N GLY A 740 -25.46 -3.14 -13.40
CA GLY A 740 -24.31 -3.74 -14.05
C GLY A 740 -23.71 -4.91 -13.28
N SER A 741 -22.85 -5.60 -13.98
CA SER A 741 -22.11 -6.75 -13.47
C SER A 741 -20.73 -6.86 -14.12
N LEU A 742 -19.79 -7.49 -13.42
CA LEU A 742 -18.46 -7.80 -13.94
C LEU A 742 -18.01 -9.19 -13.48
N LYS A 743 -17.08 -9.78 -14.21
CA LYS A 743 -16.44 -11.04 -13.86
C LYS A 743 -14.93 -10.91 -13.87
N ASN A 744 -14.30 -11.65 -12.95
CA ASN A 744 -12.84 -11.86 -12.90
C ASN A 744 -12.58 -13.36 -12.82
N TYR A 745 -11.68 -13.87 -13.65
CA TYR A 745 -11.24 -15.25 -13.54
C TYR A 745 -9.74 -15.36 -13.84
N GLY A 746 -9.11 -16.37 -13.26
CA GLY A 746 -7.68 -16.48 -13.41
C GLY A 746 -7.09 -17.74 -12.80
N VAL A 747 -5.78 -17.88 -13.00
CA VAL A 747 -4.96 -18.98 -12.48
C VAL A 747 -3.74 -18.39 -11.78
N GLU A 748 -3.46 -18.90 -10.61
CA GLU A 748 -2.33 -18.54 -9.76
C GLU A 748 -1.44 -19.77 -9.54
N PHE A 749 -0.14 -19.56 -9.63
CA PHE A 749 0.85 -20.59 -9.31
C PHE A 749 1.94 -19.98 -8.42
N SER A 750 2.33 -20.69 -7.37
CA SER A 750 3.49 -20.33 -6.57
C SER A 750 4.32 -21.57 -6.25
N ILE A 751 5.63 -21.40 -6.19
CA ILE A 751 6.57 -22.44 -5.82
C ILE A 751 7.67 -21.86 -4.93
N ASN A 752 7.94 -22.54 -3.82
CA ASN A 752 9.09 -22.28 -2.96
C ASN A 752 9.96 -23.53 -2.96
N ALA A 753 11.25 -23.37 -3.20
CA ALA A 753 12.18 -24.49 -3.30
C ALA A 753 13.51 -24.18 -2.60
N LYS A 754 14.12 -25.21 -2.00
CA LYS A 754 15.49 -25.19 -1.50
C LYS A 754 16.32 -26.18 -2.32
N PRO A 755 16.76 -25.82 -3.55
CA PRO A 755 17.46 -26.74 -4.45
C PRO A 755 18.74 -27.31 -3.85
N ILE A 756 19.48 -26.48 -3.12
CA ILE A 756 20.73 -26.88 -2.47
C ILE A 756 20.65 -26.53 -0.99
N VAL A 757 20.88 -27.52 -0.16
CA VAL A 757 21.04 -27.38 1.30
C VAL A 757 22.26 -28.19 1.72
N THR A 758 23.30 -27.51 2.16
CA THR A 758 24.53 -28.10 2.71
C THR A 758 24.85 -27.44 4.05
N LYS A 759 25.86 -27.92 4.74
CA LYS A 759 26.30 -27.34 6.02
C LYS A 759 26.61 -25.84 5.93
N ASP A 760 27.27 -25.41 4.84
CA ASP A 760 27.79 -24.06 4.67
C ASP A 760 27.01 -23.23 3.64
N PHE A 761 26.18 -23.87 2.82
CA PHE A 761 25.50 -23.20 1.72
C PHE A 761 24.04 -23.65 1.58
N THR A 762 23.13 -22.65 1.55
CA THR A 762 21.71 -22.87 1.23
C THR A 762 21.32 -21.96 0.07
N TRP A 763 20.57 -22.51 -0.86
CA TRP A 763 19.94 -21.75 -1.94
C TRP A 763 18.43 -21.86 -1.82
N ASP A 764 17.75 -20.73 -1.58
CA ASP A 764 16.30 -20.60 -1.54
C ASP A 764 15.80 -19.89 -2.81
N VAL A 765 14.75 -20.41 -3.40
CA VAL A 765 14.08 -19.86 -4.58
C VAL A 765 12.58 -19.78 -4.31
N SER A 766 12.00 -18.63 -4.60
CA SER A 766 10.54 -18.42 -4.58
C SER A 766 10.12 -17.80 -5.90
N TYR A 767 9.11 -18.40 -6.55
CA TYR A 767 8.51 -17.87 -7.77
C TYR A 767 7.00 -17.90 -7.65
N ASN A 768 6.37 -16.85 -8.14
CA ASN A 768 4.92 -16.80 -8.24
C ASN A 768 4.52 -16.14 -9.58
N VAL A 769 3.38 -16.58 -10.11
CA VAL A 769 2.77 -16.02 -11.31
C VAL A 769 1.26 -16.08 -11.16
N ALA A 770 0.59 -15.04 -11.64
CA ALA A 770 -0.85 -14.99 -11.76
C ALA A 770 -1.25 -14.44 -13.12
N TRP A 771 -2.17 -15.12 -13.77
CA TRP A 771 -2.89 -14.63 -14.91
C TRP A 771 -4.30 -14.28 -14.47
N ASN A 772 -4.78 -13.08 -14.80
CA ASN A 772 -6.12 -12.60 -14.48
C ASN A 772 -6.79 -11.95 -15.69
N HIS A 773 -8.06 -12.27 -15.91
CA HIS A 773 -8.91 -11.62 -16.89
C HIS A 773 -10.09 -10.95 -16.20
N ASN A 774 -10.34 -9.69 -16.55
CA ASN A 774 -11.46 -8.88 -16.07
C ASN A 774 -12.34 -8.51 -17.25
N GLU A 775 -13.67 -8.60 -17.11
CA GLU A 775 -14.62 -8.27 -18.17
C GLU A 775 -15.92 -7.75 -17.54
N ILE A 776 -16.45 -6.66 -18.08
CA ILE A 776 -17.75 -6.12 -17.74
C ILE A 776 -18.81 -6.93 -18.51
N THR A 777 -19.79 -7.48 -17.80
CA THR A 777 -20.81 -8.34 -18.38
C THR A 777 -22.16 -7.64 -18.58
N ASP A 778 -22.41 -6.58 -17.81
CA ASP A 778 -23.58 -5.71 -17.92
C ASP A 778 -23.27 -4.33 -17.35
N LEU A 779 -23.88 -3.26 -17.93
CA LEU A 779 -23.73 -1.88 -17.45
C LEU A 779 -25.04 -1.14 -17.26
N VAL A 780 -26.01 -1.29 -18.17
CA VAL A 780 -27.30 -0.59 -18.14
C VAL A 780 -28.34 -1.51 -18.78
N ASP A 781 -29.04 -2.31 -17.99
CA ASP A 781 -30.22 -3.14 -18.35
C ASP A 781 -30.37 -3.47 -19.86
N GLY A 782 -29.32 -4.05 -20.47
CA GLY A 782 -29.35 -4.55 -21.85
C GLY A 782 -29.21 -3.48 -22.96
N GLU A 783 -28.82 -2.24 -22.64
CA GLU A 783 -28.53 -1.23 -23.66
C GLU A 783 -27.24 -1.57 -24.42
N VAL A 784 -27.38 -1.94 -25.69
CA VAL A 784 -26.27 -2.33 -26.56
C VAL A 784 -25.47 -1.09 -26.99
N GLY A 785 -24.13 -1.14 -26.84
CA GLY A 785 -23.27 -0.04 -27.27
C GLY A 785 -23.14 1.12 -26.25
N TYR A 786 -23.76 0.99 -25.07
CA TYR A 786 -23.56 1.94 -24.00
C TYR A 786 -22.12 1.89 -23.47
N TYR A 787 -21.53 3.05 -23.22
CA TYR A 787 -20.26 3.18 -22.51
C TYR A 787 -20.31 4.30 -21.47
N ALA A 788 -19.62 4.09 -20.36
CA ALA A 788 -19.45 5.07 -19.31
C ALA A 788 -17.99 5.55 -19.29
N TRP A 789 -17.76 6.86 -19.36
CA TRP A 789 -16.42 7.43 -19.21
C TRP A 789 -15.82 7.03 -17.86
N ALA A 790 -14.52 6.73 -17.86
CA ALA A 790 -13.79 6.25 -16.69
C ALA A 790 -12.35 6.76 -16.69
N GLY A 791 -11.63 6.51 -15.60
CA GLY A 791 -10.22 6.85 -15.44
C GLY A 791 -9.95 8.33 -15.19
N ASP A 792 -8.69 8.70 -15.32
CA ASP A 792 -8.22 10.07 -15.08
C ASP A 792 -8.29 10.92 -16.37
N LYS A 793 -8.31 12.24 -16.18
CA LYS A 793 -8.24 13.21 -17.28
C LYS A 793 -6.83 13.26 -17.86
N ILE A 794 -6.74 13.42 -19.16
CA ILE A 794 -5.45 13.71 -19.83
C ILE A 794 -5.13 15.19 -19.78
N GLY A 795 -3.86 15.54 -19.95
CA GLY A 795 -3.40 16.93 -19.88
C GLY A 795 -3.85 17.81 -21.04
N ARG A 796 -4.14 17.21 -22.20
CA ARG A 796 -4.62 17.89 -23.39
C ARG A 796 -6.15 17.86 -23.50
N GLY A 797 -6.73 18.93 -24.02
CA GLY A 797 -8.18 19.10 -24.06
C GLY A 797 -8.75 19.63 -22.73
N ASN A 798 -10.03 19.95 -22.73
CA ASN A 798 -10.70 20.46 -21.54
C ASN A 798 -11.39 19.31 -20.80
N ASN A 799 -10.79 18.81 -19.71
CA ASN A 799 -11.32 17.71 -18.93
C ASN A 799 -11.55 16.41 -19.74
N THR A 800 -10.70 16.14 -20.74
CA THR A 800 -10.88 15.02 -21.66
C THR A 800 -10.53 13.69 -20.99
N LEU A 801 -11.42 12.71 -21.18
CA LEU A 801 -11.23 11.33 -20.78
C LEU A 801 -10.98 10.46 -22.03
N ILE A 802 -10.14 9.46 -21.90
CA ILE A 802 -9.78 8.53 -22.98
C ILE A 802 -10.00 7.06 -22.59
N GLN A 803 -10.44 6.83 -21.37
CA GLN A 803 -10.81 5.51 -20.86
C GLN A 803 -12.31 5.45 -20.69
N ALA A 804 -12.88 4.29 -20.96
CA ALA A 804 -14.31 4.04 -20.75
C ALA A 804 -14.56 2.58 -20.36
N ASN A 805 -15.73 2.35 -19.78
CA ASN A 805 -16.26 1.05 -19.43
C ASN A 805 -17.38 0.69 -20.41
N THR A 806 -17.34 -0.51 -20.99
CA THR A 806 -18.41 -1.06 -21.85
C THR A 806 -18.51 -2.57 -21.67
N VAL A 807 -19.63 -3.14 -22.03
CA VAL A 807 -19.87 -4.60 -21.98
C VAL A 807 -18.92 -5.33 -22.93
N GLY A 808 -18.31 -6.41 -22.46
CA GLY A 808 -17.37 -7.23 -23.22
C GLY A 808 -15.91 -6.80 -23.07
N GLU A 809 -15.63 -5.62 -22.47
CA GLU A 809 -14.29 -5.09 -22.28
C GLU A 809 -13.87 -5.12 -20.80
N SER A 810 -12.57 -4.96 -20.57
CA SER A 810 -12.04 -4.77 -19.22
C SER A 810 -12.34 -3.36 -18.70
N THR A 811 -12.39 -3.21 -17.39
CA THR A 811 -12.53 -1.89 -16.75
C THR A 811 -11.43 -0.92 -17.19
N ASN A 812 -11.78 0.35 -17.42
CA ASN A 812 -10.88 1.44 -17.81
C ASN A 812 -10.15 1.18 -19.14
N SER A 813 -10.74 0.47 -20.09
CA SER A 813 -10.16 0.26 -21.41
C SER A 813 -10.04 1.57 -22.19
N PHE A 814 -8.97 1.74 -22.97
CA PHE A 814 -8.76 2.95 -23.76
C PHE A 814 -9.75 3.02 -24.92
N PHE A 815 -10.43 4.16 -25.04
CA PHE A 815 -11.44 4.43 -26.06
C PHE A 815 -10.96 5.56 -26.97
N VAL A 816 -10.33 5.19 -28.08
CA VAL A 816 -9.48 6.04 -28.92
C VAL A 816 -9.73 5.80 -30.40
N TYR A 817 -9.25 6.71 -31.26
CA TYR A 817 -9.23 6.52 -32.70
C TYR A 817 -8.12 5.57 -33.14
N GLN A 818 -8.38 4.78 -34.20
CA GLN A 818 -7.36 3.96 -34.83
C GLN A 818 -6.52 4.80 -35.79
N GLN A 819 -5.22 4.90 -35.51
CA GLN A 819 -4.27 5.69 -36.29
C GLN A 819 -4.04 5.09 -37.70
N VAL A 820 -3.93 5.94 -38.72
CA VAL A 820 -3.43 5.60 -40.05
C VAL A 820 -1.94 5.90 -40.13
N TYR A 821 -1.18 5.01 -40.75
CA TYR A 821 0.28 5.11 -40.91
C TYR A 821 0.69 5.20 -42.37
N ASP A 822 1.81 5.88 -42.64
CA ASP A 822 2.46 5.89 -43.97
C ASP A 822 3.23 4.58 -44.26
N GLU A 823 3.82 4.47 -45.43
CA GLU A 823 4.61 3.30 -45.88
C GLU A 823 5.81 2.99 -44.97
N ASN A 824 6.31 3.97 -44.22
CA ASN A 824 7.42 3.85 -43.28
C ASN A 824 6.99 3.53 -41.86
N GLY A 825 5.68 3.39 -41.61
CA GLY A 825 5.12 3.17 -40.27
C GLY A 825 5.06 4.42 -39.41
N LYS A 826 5.16 5.63 -40.01
CA LYS A 826 4.98 6.90 -39.31
C LYS A 826 3.49 7.25 -39.26
N PRO A 827 2.94 7.68 -38.13
CA PRO A 827 1.53 8.08 -38.05
C PRO A 827 1.29 9.34 -38.92
N ILE A 828 0.20 9.32 -39.69
CA ILE A 828 -0.22 10.46 -40.48
C ILE A 828 -1.11 11.34 -39.64
N GLU A 829 -0.74 12.60 -39.47
CA GLU A 829 -1.44 13.56 -38.65
C GLU A 829 -2.90 13.72 -39.08
N GLY A 830 -3.83 13.64 -38.11
CA GLY A 830 -5.27 13.86 -38.34
C GLY A 830 -5.98 12.79 -39.17
N MET A 831 -5.28 11.71 -39.57
CA MET A 831 -5.87 10.62 -40.34
C MET A 831 -6.16 9.41 -39.45
N TYR A 832 -7.44 9.04 -39.39
CA TYR A 832 -7.92 7.88 -38.62
C TYR A 832 -8.74 6.97 -39.51
N VAL A 833 -8.93 5.75 -39.07
CA VAL A 833 -9.78 4.79 -39.79
C VAL A 833 -11.26 5.15 -39.57
N ASP A 834 -11.99 5.41 -40.62
CA ASP A 834 -13.46 5.50 -40.66
C ASP A 834 -14.04 4.09 -40.40
N ARG A 835 -14.43 3.83 -39.14
CA ARG A 835 -14.85 2.48 -38.70
C ARG A 835 -16.31 2.22 -38.92
N ASP A 836 -17.14 3.23 -38.89
CA ASP A 836 -18.59 3.11 -39.15
C ASP A 836 -18.96 3.33 -40.63
N GLY A 837 -17.97 3.76 -41.47
CA GLY A 837 -18.12 3.92 -42.91
C GLY A 837 -19.01 5.11 -43.32
N ASN A 838 -19.17 6.10 -42.42
CA ASN A 838 -20.03 7.28 -42.69
C ASN A 838 -19.34 8.38 -43.48
N GLY A 839 -18.03 8.25 -43.80
CA GLY A 839 -17.22 9.20 -44.56
C GLY A 839 -16.76 10.42 -43.75
N ARG A 840 -16.86 10.37 -42.41
CA ARG A 840 -16.41 11.41 -41.48
C ARG A 840 -15.72 10.75 -40.29
N ILE A 841 -14.77 11.43 -39.68
CA ILE A 841 -14.17 10.97 -38.44
C ILE A 841 -14.86 11.69 -37.29
N ASP A 842 -15.59 10.92 -36.50
CA ASP A 842 -16.33 11.40 -35.33
C ASP A 842 -16.29 10.39 -34.16
N ASN A 843 -17.06 10.62 -33.12
CA ASN A 843 -17.06 9.74 -31.95
C ASN A 843 -17.47 8.28 -32.26
N GLY A 844 -18.15 8.02 -33.38
CA GLY A 844 -18.52 6.68 -33.86
C GLY A 844 -17.32 5.85 -34.32
N ASP A 845 -16.20 6.49 -34.67
CA ASP A 845 -14.96 5.83 -35.13
C ASP A 845 -14.01 5.44 -34.00
N ARG A 846 -14.32 5.86 -32.77
CA ARG A 846 -13.53 5.41 -31.62
C ARG A 846 -13.80 3.94 -31.35
N TYR A 847 -12.77 3.26 -30.81
CA TYR A 847 -12.87 1.85 -30.47
C TYR A 847 -12.15 1.55 -29.17
N PHE A 848 -12.54 0.47 -28.53
CA PHE A 848 -11.84 -0.05 -27.36
C PHE A 848 -10.58 -0.77 -27.82
N TYR A 849 -9.43 -0.28 -27.35
CA TYR A 849 -8.14 -0.77 -27.85
C TYR A 849 -7.47 -1.68 -26.83
N LYS A 850 -6.88 -1.17 -25.80
CA LYS A 850 -6.10 -1.89 -24.79
C LYS A 850 -6.54 -1.44 -23.39
N LYS A 851 -5.96 -2.02 -22.36
CA LYS A 851 -6.28 -1.75 -20.97
C LYS A 851 -5.02 -1.42 -20.13
N PRO A 852 -5.13 -0.65 -19.04
CA PRO A 852 -4.01 -0.35 -18.16
C PRO A 852 -3.59 -1.54 -17.29
N SER A 853 -4.53 -2.42 -16.93
CA SER A 853 -4.26 -3.58 -16.06
C SER A 853 -3.46 -4.66 -16.80
N ALA A 854 -2.52 -5.28 -16.10
CA ALA A 854 -1.74 -6.38 -16.62
C ALA A 854 -2.57 -7.67 -16.78
N ASP A 855 -2.26 -8.47 -17.82
CA ASP A 855 -2.78 -9.83 -17.96
C ASP A 855 -2.04 -10.81 -17.04
N VAL A 856 -0.70 -10.64 -16.92
CA VAL A 856 0.15 -11.53 -16.13
C VAL A 856 1.05 -10.70 -15.22
N ILE A 857 1.05 -11.06 -13.94
CA ILE A 857 1.98 -10.55 -12.94
C ILE A 857 2.85 -11.68 -12.41
N MET A 858 4.14 -11.40 -12.18
CA MET A 858 5.11 -12.38 -11.72
C MET A 858 6.00 -11.80 -10.62
N GLY A 859 6.38 -12.66 -9.68
CA GLY A 859 7.39 -12.37 -8.68
C GLY A 859 8.43 -13.49 -8.63
N PHE A 860 9.69 -13.12 -8.54
CA PHE A 860 10.80 -14.05 -8.38
C PHE A 860 11.76 -13.54 -7.31
N THR A 861 12.07 -14.39 -6.35
CA THR A 861 13.07 -14.09 -5.30
C THR A 861 14.05 -15.24 -5.22
N THR A 862 15.32 -14.92 -5.15
CA THR A 862 16.38 -15.90 -4.89
C THR A 862 17.25 -15.43 -3.75
N LYS A 863 17.64 -16.35 -2.88
CA LYS A 863 18.47 -16.08 -1.72
C LYS A 863 19.55 -17.15 -1.58
N PHE A 864 20.77 -16.68 -1.45
CA PHE A 864 21.94 -17.51 -1.21
C PHE A 864 22.46 -17.23 0.20
N LEU A 865 22.61 -18.27 0.97
CA LEU A 865 23.24 -18.22 2.31
C LEU A 865 24.55 -18.99 2.23
N TYR A 866 25.67 -18.33 2.53
CA TYR A 866 26.97 -18.95 2.58
C TYR A 866 27.66 -18.58 3.90
N LYS A 867 27.71 -19.54 4.85
CA LYS A 867 28.15 -19.27 6.23
C LYS A 867 27.41 -18.06 6.81
N ASN A 868 28.14 -16.98 7.08
CA ASN A 868 27.60 -15.75 7.67
C ASN A 868 27.12 -14.73 6.63
N TRP A 869 27.31 -14.99 5.31
CA TRP A 869 26.89 -14.10 4.25
C TRP A 869 25.51 -14.49 3.73
N ASP A 870 24.70 -13.50 3.42
CA ASP A 870 23.46 -13.68 2.68
C ASP A 870 23.39 -12.72 1.49
N LEU A 871 23.01 -13.25 0.34
CA LEU A 871 22.69 -12.47 -0.87
C LEU A 871 21.25 -12.76 -1.27
N SER A 872 20.44 -11.71 -1.38
CA SER A 872 19.04 -11.81 -1.79
C SER A 872 18.77 -10.89 -2.98
N MET A 873 18.03 -11.39 -3.96
CA MET A 873 17.59 -10.63 -5.13
C MET A 873 16.09 -10.86 -5.34
N SER A 874 15.34 -9.79 -5.62
CA SER A 874 13.92 -9.85 -5.90
C SER A 874 13.61 -9.17 -7.24
N PHE A 875 12.83 -9.86 -8.06
CA PHE A 875 12.39 -9.41 -9.37
C PHE A 875 10.89 -9.47 -9.46
N ARG A 876 10.32 -8.59 -10.27
CA ARG A 876 8.90 -8.63 -10.64
C ARG A 876 8.72 -8.30 -12.10
N ALA A 877 7.66 -8.83 -12.70
CA ALA A 877 7.26 -8.53 -14.05
C ALA A 877 5.75 -8.29 -14.13
N SER A 878 5.38 -7.39 -15.01
CA SER A 878 4.01 -7.10 -15.39
C SER A 878 3.93 -7.15 -16.92
N LEU A 879 3.01 -7.97 -17.45
CA LEU A 879 2.89 -8.21 -18.87
C LEU A 879 1.46 -7.94 -19.34
N GLY A 880 1.32 -7.31 -20.50
CA GLY A 880 0.03 -7.02 -21.10
C GLY A 880 -0.63 -5.73 -20.61
N ASN A 881 0.04 -4.93 -19.78
CA ASN A 881 -0.39 -3.61 -19.39
C ASN A 881 0.00 -2.56 -20.43
N TYR A 882 -0.87 -1.55 -20.62
CA TYR A 882 -0.67 -0.44 -21.53
C TYR A 882 -0.83 0.88 -20.80
N VAL A 883 -0.12 1.92 -21.30
CA VAL A 883 -0.14 3.27 -20.75
C VAL A 883 -0.34 4.26 -21.89
N TYR A 884 -1.25 5.21 -21.71
CA TYR A 884 -1.35 6.36 -22.56
C TYR A 884 -0.22 7.33 -22.24
N TYR A 885 0.62 7.62 -23.24
CA TYR A 885 1.81 8.45 -23.10
C TYR A 885 1.42 9.93 -23.21
N ASP A 886 0.79 10.42 -22.14
CA ASP A 886 0.24 11.78 -22.04
C ASP A 886 1.32 12.86 -22.16
N PHE A 887 2.53 12.57 -21.68
CA PHE A 887 3.70 13.43 -21.84
C PHE A 887 3.98 13.78 -23.32
N LEU A 888 3.99 12.78 -24.21
CA LEU A 888 4.22 13.00 -25.64
C LEU A 888 2.98 13.61 -26.30
N SER A 889 1.77 13.15 -25.99
CA SER A 889 0.54 13.65 -26.63
C SER A 889 0.36 15.15 -26.42
N ASN A 890 0.72 15.65 -25.24
CA ASN A 890 0.67 17.08 -24.91
C ASN A 890 1.65 17.94 -25.72
N ARG A 891 2.75 17.34 -26.23
CA ARG A 891 3.85 18.02 -26.93
C ARG A 891 3.99 17.58 -28.39
N ALA A 892 3.06 16.75 -28.89
CA ALA A 892 3.16 16.16 -30.21
C ALA A 892 3.11 17.17 -31.36
N VAL A 893 2.48 18.34 -31.16
CA VAL A 893 2.36 19.39 -32.18
C VAL A 893 3.59 20.30 -32.13
N VAL A 894 4.41 20.22 -33.16
CA VAL A 894 5.62 21.01 -33.34
C VAL A 894 5.41 21.94 -34.53
N SER A 895 4.75 23.07 -34.29
CA SER A 895 4.48 24.15 -35.26
C SER A 895 4.68 25.49 -34.57
N GLN A 896 4.68 26.56 -35.37
CA GLN A 896 4.76 27.91 -34.79
C GLN A 896 3.68 28.13 -33.71
N SER A 897 2.43 27.76 -33.99
CA SER A 897 1.34 27.89 -33.02
C SER A 897 1.39 26.87 -31.85
N GLY A 898 2.03 25.74 -32.05
CA GLY A 898 2.22 24.72 -31.03
C GLY A 898 3.34 25.05 -30.04
N LEU A 899 4.43 25.62 -30.56
CA LEU A 899 5.60 26.00 -29.77
C LEU A 899 5.50 27.41 -29.18
N TYR A 900 4.75 28.35 -29.82
CA TYR A 900 4.55 29.68 -29.33
C TYR A 900 3.06 29.98 -29.18
N SER A 901 2.61 30.02 -27.97
CA SER A 901 1.22 30.32 -27.62
C SER A 901 1.18 31.24 -26.41
N ASN A 902 0.15 32.11 -26.37
CA ASN A 902 -0.05 33.02 -25.24
C ASN A 902 1.20 33.87 -24.88
N SER A 903 1.93 34.32 -25.88
CA SER A 903 3.15 35.14 -25.73
C SER A 903 4.29 34.41 -24.97
N ALA A 904 4.36 33.11 -25.05
CA ALA A 904 5.40 32.31 -24.45
C ALA A 904 5.81 31.13 -25.36
N LEU A 905 7.10 30.77 -25.33
CA LEU A 905 7.63 29.56 -25.94
C LEU A 905 7.44 28.38 -25.00
N HIS A 906 7.10 27.21 -25.58
CA HIS A 906 6.91 25.95 -24.90
C HIS A 906 7.90 24.94 -25.39
N ASN A 907 8.62 24.26 -24.50
CA ASN A 907 9.55 23.21 -24.87
C ASN A 907 8.82 21.97 -25.43
N SER A 908 9.54 21.16 -26.18
CA SER A 908 9.07 19.94 -26.81
C SER A 908 10.07 18.81 -26.62
N THR A 909 9.87 17.70 -27.35
CA THR A 909 10.69 16.50 -27.26
C THR A 909 11.31 16.15 -28.60
N PRO A 910 12.47 15.50 -28.67
CA PRO A 910 13.03 14.98 -29.91
C PRO A 910 12.06 14.05 -30.65
N GLU A 911 11.27 13.24 -29.92
CA GLU A 911 10.25 12.36 -30.52
C GLU A 911 9.13 13.15 -31.19
N ALA A 912 8.65 14.25 -30.58
CA ALA A 912 7.64 15.12 -31.16
C ALA A 912 8.13 15.86 -32.42
N VAL A 913 9.38 16.32 -32.38
CA VAL A 913 10.04 16.93 -33.58
C VAL A 913 10.09 15.93 -34.72
N ALA A 914 10.48 14.67 -34.42
CA ALA A 914 10.54 13.59 -35.43
C ALA A 914 9.15 13.20 -35.96
N LEU A 915 8.09 13.29 -35.14
CA LEU A 915 6.69 13.13 -35.57
C LEU A 915 6.30 14.17 -36.61
N GLY A 916 6.68 15.43 -36.38
CA GLY A 916 6.40 16.52 -37.32
C GLY A 916 4.92 16.89 -37.41
N PHE A 917 4.13 16.65 -36.36
CA PHE A 917 2.73 17.09 -36.34
C PHE A 917 2.66 18.61 -36.25
N THR A 918 1.81 19.22 -37.07
CA THR A 918 1.71 20.67 -37.22
C THR A 918 0.45 21.27 -36.58
N GLY A 919 -0.49 20.44 -36.16
CA GLY A 919 -1.79 20.87 -35.67
C GLY A 919 -2.78 21.25 -36.78
N VAL A 920 -2.45 20.95 -38.03
CA VAL A 920 -3.31 21.19 -39.20
C VAL A 920 -4.17 19.95 -39.42
N GLY A 921 -5.49 20.13 -39.43
CA GLY A 921 -6.45 19.06 -39.67
C GLY A 921 -7.74 19.20 -38.85
N ALA A 922 -8.74 18.43 -39.21
CA ALA A 922 -10.05 18.50 -38.57
C ALA A 922 -9.97 18.26 -37.05
N GLY A 923 -10.25 19.30 -36.29
CA GLY A 923 -10.56 19.20 -34.88
C GLY A 923 -9.40 19.14 -33.88
N ASN A 924 -8.14 19.14 -34.27
CA ASN A 924 -6.99 19.13 -33.33
C ASN A 924 -6.99 17.93 -32.35
N ASP A 925 -7.63 16.81 -32.70
CA ASP A 925 -7.87 15.64 -31.86
C ASP A 925 -6.77 14.57 -31.99
N ASN A 926 -5.58 14.94 -32.49
CA ASN A 926 -4.43 14.04 -32.66
C ASN A 926 -4.08 13.25 -31.41
N TYR A 927 -4.37 13.79 -30.23
CA TYR A 927 -4.11 13.20 -28.94
C TYR A 927 -5.08 12.03 -28.58
N LEU A 928 -6.20 11.89 -29.29
CA LEU A 928 -7.18 10.82 -29.01
C LEU A 928 -6.87 9.52 -29.80
N SER A 929 -5.63 9.32 -30.21
CA SER A 929 -5.17 8.23 -31.08
C SER A 929 -4.58 7.07 -30.27
N ASP A 930 -4.77 5.85 -30.75
CA ASP A 930 -4.12 4.63 -30.24
C ASP A 930 -2.60 4.66 -30.36
N TYR A 931 -2.07 5.55 -31.22
CA TYR A 931 -0.63 5.79 -31.31
C TYR A 931 0.02 6.14 -29.99
N PHE A 932 -0.67 6.87 -29.11
CA PHE A 932 -0.16 7.25 -27.80
C PHE A 932 -0.38 6.17 -26.72
N VAL A 933 -1.13 5.13 -27.01
CA VAL A 933 -1.32 3.97 -26.11
C VAL A 933 -0.15 3.00 -26.30
N ARG A 934 0.79 2.99 -25.39
CA ARG A 934 2.06 2.27 -25.48
C ARG A 934 2.06 1.02 -24.60
N ASN A 935 2.72 -0.05 -25.09
CA ASN A 935 2.95 -1.24 -24.28
C ASN A 935 3.89 -0.89 -23.12
N ALA A 936 3.44 -1.07 -21.90
CA ALA A 936 4.15 -0.78 -20.67
C ALA A 936 4.57 -2.05 -19.90
N SER A 937 4.59 -3.21 -20.56
CA SER A 937 5.12 -4.44 -19.98
C SER A 937 6.57 -4.26 -19.54
N TYR A 938 6.91 -4.81 -18.38
CA TYR A 938 8.25 -4.66 -17.82
C TYR A 938 8.73 -5.88 -17.03
N LEU A 939 10.05 -6.01 -16.92
CA LEU A 939 10.77 -6.81 -15.94
C LEU A 939 11.62 -5.84 -15.09
N LYS A 940 11.43 -5.85 -13.79
CA LYS A 940 12.10 -4.96 -12.83
C LYS A 940 12.85 -5.75 -11.77
N CYS A 941 14.10 -5.39 -11.54
CA CYS A 941 14.80 -5.78 -10.32
C CYS A 941 14.38 -4.85 -9.20
N SER A 942 13.65 -5.38 -8.21
CA SER A 942 13.13 -4.58 -7.09
C SER A 942 14.24 -4.24 -6.10
N ASN A 943 15.04 -5.23 -5.71
CA ASN A 943 16.20 -5.02 -4.81
C ASN A 943 17.26 -6.11 -4.96
N ILE A 944 18.48 -5.76 -4.57
CA ILE A 944 19.61 -6.66 -4.35
C ILE A 944 20.18 -6.33 -2.98
N THR A 945 20.21 -7.30 -2.07
CA THR A 945 20.70 -7.13 -0.69
C THR A 945 21.85 -8.10 -0.43
N LEU A 946 22.99 -7.58 0.03
CA LEU A 946 24.12 -8.34 0.54
C LEU A 946 24.23 -8.09 2.04
N GLY A 947 24.20 -9.13 2.85
CA GLY A 947 24.32 -9.05 4.30
C GLY A 947 25.43 -9.92 4.85
N TYR A 948 25.93 -9.51 6.00
CA TYR A 948 26.88 -10.28 6.82
C TYR A 948 26.38 -10.33 8.25
N SER A 949 26.16 -11.54 8.78
CA SER A 949 25.72 -11.80 10.14
C SER A 949 26.92 -12.11 11.02
N PHE A 950 27.02 -11.47 12.16
CA PHE A 950 28.07 -11.72 13.15
C PHE A 950 27.44 -12.25 14.45
N PRO A 951 27.91 -13.41 14.96
CA PRO A 951 27.25 -14.09 16.09
C PRO A 951 27.52 -13.41 17.43
N ALA A 952 28.67 -12.75 17.62
CA ALA A 952 29.01 -12.00 18.83
C ALA A 952 30.03 -10.92 18.53
N LEU A 953 29.70 -9.65 18.85
CA LEU A 953 30.60 -8.51 18.69
C LEU A 953 31.26 -8.05 19.98
N PHE A 954 30.54 -8.11 21.13
CA PHE A 954 31.01 -7.60 22.42
C PHE A 954 30.63 -8.51 23.56
N LYS A 955 31.47 -8.50 24.61
CA LYS A 955 31.10 -9.05 25.92
C LYS A 955 30.62 -7.90 26.82
N VAL A 956 29.38 -7.88 27.19
CA VAL A 956 28.83 -6.95 28.18
C VAL A 956 28.71 -7.69 29.50
N ALA A 957 29.38 -7.19 30.58
CA ALA A 957 29.38 -7.81 31.89
C ALA A 957 29.80 -9.30 31.91
N GLY A 958 30.72 -9.72 31.01
CA GLY A 958 31.22 -11.09 30.96
C GLY A 958 30.36 -12.08 30.15
N HIS A 959 29.22 -11.64 29.64
CA HIS A 959 28.34 -12.44 28.79
C HIS A 959 28.52 -12.05 27.30
N GLU A 960 28.59 -13.06 26.41
CA GLU A 960 28.57 -12.84 24.94
C GLU A 960 27.13 -12.53 24.52
N THR A 961 26.83 -11.24 24.36
CA THR A 961 25.42 -10.84 24.31
C THR A 961 25.03 -10.02 23.09
N CYS A 962 25.98 -9.57 22.26
CA CYS A 962 25.61 -8.76 21.10
C CYS A 962 25.83 -9.52 19.79
N SER A 963 24.74 -10.00 19.19
CA SER A 963 24.70 -10.50 17.81
C SER A 963 24.16 -9.42 16.86
N GLY A 964 24.48 -9.52 15.59
CA GLY A 964 23.96 -8.54 14.65
C GLY A 964 24.16 -8.91 13.19
N ARG A 965 23.67 -8.04 12.32
CA ARG A 965 23.81 -8.12 10.86
C ARG A 965 24.05 -6.73 10.28
N ALA A 966 25.09 -6.59 9.48
CA ALA A 966 25.29 -5.42 8.61
C ALA A 966 24.87 -5.79 7.18
N PHE A 967 24.29 -4.84 6.45
CA PHE A 967 23.86 -5.08 5.09
C PHE A 967 23.94 -3.84 4.21
N VAL A 968 24.05 -4.09 2.91
CA VAL A 968 23.90 -3.09 1.85
C VAL A 968 22.82 -3.56 0.92
N THR A 969 21.88 -2.67 0.59
CA THR A 969 20.76 -2.94 -0.30
C THR A 969 20.72 -1.89 -1.41
N THR A 970 20.52 -2.32 -2.66
CA THR A 970 20.13 -1.44 -3.76
C THR A 970 18.66 -1.64 -4.05
N GLN A 971 17.92 -0.56 -4.31
CA GLN A 971 16.51 -0.59 -4.73
C GLN A 971 16.36 0.00 -6.12
N ASN A 972 15.51 -0.64 -6.93
CA ASN A 972 15.26 -0.30 -8.34
C ASN A 972 16.56 -0.22 -9.18
N PRO A 973 17.51 -1.19 -9.12
CA PRO A 973 18.77 -1.08 -9.83
C PRO A 973 18.58 -1.03 -11.34
N PHE A 974 17.56 -1.70 -11.90
CA PHE A 974 17.22 -1.61 -13.32
C PHE A 974 15.79 -2.05 -13.62
N ILE A 975 15.27 -1.55 -14.74
CA ILE A 975 14.00 -1.95 -15.35
C ILE A 975 14.21 -2.18 -16.85
N ILE A 976 13.63 -3.26 -17.35
CA ILE A 976 13.61 -3.61 -18.77
C ILE A 976 12.19 -3.44 -19.26
N SER A 977 11.94 -2.47 -20.15
CA SER A 977 10.64 -2.17 -20.74
C SER A 977 10.82 -1.55 -22.13
N LYS A 978 9.82 -1.71 -22.99
CA LYS A 978 9.72 -0.98 -24.26
C LYS A 978 9.12 0.42 -24.10
N TYR A 979 8.58 0.72 -22.91
CA TYR A 979 7.97 2.00 -22.61
C TYR A 979 9.03 3.10 -22.49
N LYS A 980 8.82 4.22 -23.16
CA LYS A 980 9.80 5.30 -23.23
C LYS A 980 9.65 6.34 -22.11
N GLY A 981 8.48 6.42 -21.45
CA GLY A 981 8.24 7.33 -20.33
C GLY A 981 9.15 7.06 -19.13
N ILE A 982 9.00 7.79 -18.05
CA ILE A 982 9.83 7.66 -16.84
C ILE A 982 9.65 6.28 -16.20
N ASP A 983 8.40 5.82 -16.06
CA ASP A 983 8.07 4.58 -15.37
C ASP A 983 6.90 3.88 -16.08
N PRO A 984 7.01 2.60 -16.43
CA PRO A 984 5.90 1.83 -17.00
C PRO A 984 4.83 1.43 -15.97
N GLU A 985 5.10 1.65 -14.68
CA GLU A 985 4.26 1.25 -13.56
C GLU A 985 3.31 2.40 -13.16
N VAL A 986 2.34 2.68 -14.03
CA VAL A 986 1.34 3.73 -13.88
C VAL A 986 -0.01 3.10 -13.60
N ALA A 987 -0.51 3.23 -12.36
CA ALA A 987 -1.74 2.57 -11.91
C ALA A 987 -3.00 3.02 -12.66
N SER A 988 -3.12 4.31 -13.00
CA SER A 988 -4.25 4.86 -13.77
C SER A 988 -4.18 4.52 -15.26
N GLY A 989 -3.01 4.10 -15.75
CA GLY A 989 -2.75 3.93 -17.17
C GLY A 989 -2.52 5.22 -17.95
N ILE A 990 -2.43 6.38 -17.27
CA ILE A 990 -2.17 7.69 -17.90
C ILE A 990 -0.90 8.29 -17.32
N ASP A 991 0.13 8.48 -18.14
CA ASP A 991 1.44 9.05 -17.75
C ASP A 991 1.35 10.59 -17.74
N SER A 992 0.80 11.14 -16.66
CA SER A 992 0.68 12.60 -16.42
C SER A 992 1.70 13.06 -15.38
N ASN A 993 2.97 13.15 -15.78
CA ASN A 993 4.06 13.68 -14.94
C ASN A 993 4.18 13.02 -13.55
N PRO A 994 4.26 11.67 -13.47
CA PRO A 994 4.35 10.99 -12.19
C PRO A 994 5.66 11.32 -11.45
N TYR A 995 5.61 11.29 -10.13
CA TYR A 995 6.80 11.39 -9.30
C TYR A 995 7.76 10.22 -9.62
N PRO A 996 9.01 10.46 -10.07
CA PRO A 996 9.91 9.39 -10.48
C PRO A 996 10.27 8.46 -9.32
N ARG A 997 10.36 7.15 -9.58
CA ARG A 997 10.93 6.22 -8.60
C ARG A 997 12.45 6.38 -8.58
N PRO A 998 13.03 6.55 -7.38
CA PRO A 998 14.48 6.69 -7.27
C PRO A 998 15.21 5.34 -7.44
N PHE A 999 16.44 5.40 -7.95
CA PHE A 999 17.46 4.43 -7.61
C PHE A 999 17.96 4.73 -6.20
N SER A 1000 18.06 3.74 -5.33
CA SER A 1000 18.48 3.98 -3.95
C SER A 1000 19.51 2.95 -3.48
N ILE A 1001 20.43 3.40 -2.61
CA ILE A 1001 21.40 2.56 -1.91
C ILE A 1001 21.17 2.76 -0.41
N GLN A 1002 20.96 1.66 0.31
CA GLN A 1002 20.79 1.64 1.75
C GLN A 1002 21.91 0.85 2.42
N ILE A 1003 22.44 1.39 3.52
CA ILE A 1003 23.37 0.71 4.41
C ILE A 1003 22.66 0.57 5.77
N GLY A 1004 22.63 -0.64 6.31
CA GLY A 1004 21.92 -0.89 7.55
C GLY A 1004 22.65 -1.80 8.52
N LEU A 1005 22.26 -1.66 9.79
CA LEU A 1005 22.81 -2.40 10.92
C LEU A 1005 21.69 -2.84 11.86
N SER A 1006 21.63 -4.14 12.14
CA SER A 1006 20.74 -4.72 13.15
C SER A 1006 21.58 -5.29 14.29
N LEU A 1007 21.24 -4.95 15.53
CA LEU A 1007 21.93 -5.42 16.75
C LEU A 1007 20.91 -6.03 17.72
N ASN A 1008 21.29 -7.12 18.38
CA ASN A 1008 20.48 -7.79 19.41
C ASN A 1008 21.35 -7.99 20.65
N PHE A 1009 20.83 -7.56 21.80
CA PHE A 1009 21.48 -7.57 23.10
C PHE A 1009 20.76 -8.48 24.09
#